data_1b7474cc8e78deb6a09b4cdea96c21d0
#
_entry.id   1b7474cc8e78deb6a09b4cdea96c21d0
#
_cell.length_a   1.000
_cell.length_b   1.000
_cell.length_c   1.000
_cell.angle_alpha   90.00
_cell.angle_beta   90.00
_cell.angle_gamma   90.00
#
_symmetry.space_group_name_H-M   'P 1'
#
loop_
_entity.id
_entity.type
_entity.pdbx_description
1 polymer ?
#
loop_
_entity_poly.entity_id
_entity_poly.type
_entity_poly.pdbx_seq_one_letter_code
_entity_poly.pdbx_strand_id
1 'polypeptide(L)'
;MRSRWSDLEADKLSELDLLVHASRLIGAETSLVVWGGGNTSLKTVERDHRGRETAVLRVKGSGSDLKSVQRKDFPGVRMDDILALLDRHEMGDQEMVDYLAHALVDVGGARPSIETLLHGFVAAPAVVHTHADAIVSLTNNDRARDVLDAVYGKDVIALGYRRPGFRISKDVADTIAEHPEARALLLERHGTITWGATVREAYDATIELISRAEDAIAERKRGRRIFGGPRVAVREPAERRALALALAPRLRGRLSRARRVIVTFDDSAPVTEFASSIDAPTVSQVGPATPDHTIYTKRLPCYVDARELADASALTAAVEEALRAFEREYTAYFEAHRFPDAQLSDPLPRVVLVPGVGMFTAGRDRRTAGIVDDIYHHTIDVIGNASAFGRYVSLIAKDAFDVEYWPLELYKLTLAPPEKELARRIALVTGGASGIGRAIARRLAAEGAHVVVGDVDGAGATRTAEEITGAVGAGRALGLAMDVTSEASVREAFEAAVLAYGGLDILVSNAGTAHSAPVASMALEDWERSFAVNARGHFLVAREAVRLLTAQGIGGALVFIATKNVMAPGKDFAAYSAAKAAQAQLAKVLALEGAPHGIRANIVNPDAVFQDSKLWSEDVRRQRAAAQGIAVAELEDFYRKRNLLAVRILPEDVAEAALFLASDRSAKTTGCTLTVDGGVREAFPR
;
A
#
# COMPACT_ATOMS: atom_id res chain seq x y z
N MET A 1 7.50 -24.26 15.63
CA MET A 1 7.90 -22.88 16.03
C MET A 1 8.88 -22.91 17.22
N ARG A 2 9.71 -21.86 17.44
CA ARG A 2 10.60 -21.75 18.60
C ARG A 2 10.30 -20.47 19.36
N SER A 3 10.29 -20.55 20.70
CA SER A 3 10.18 -19.37 21.55
C SER A 3 11.33 -18.39 21.27
N ARG A 4 11.00 -17.09 21.19
CA ARG A 4 11.95 -15.98 21.09
C ARG A 4 12.09 -15.22 22.42
N TRP A 5 11.51 -15.75 23.49
CA TRP A 5 11.60 -15.14 24.82
C TRP A 5 13.03 -15.16 25.33
N SER A 6 13.45 -14.06 25.94
CA SER A 6 14.76 -13.89 26.57
C SER A 6 14.58 -13.43 28.00
N ASP A 7 14.96 -14.26 28.96
CA ASP A 7 14.89 -13.91 30.38
C ASP A 7 15.78 -12.70 30.72
N LEU A 8 16.95 -12.58 30.09
CA LEU A 8 17.86 -11.44 30.28
C LEU A 8 17.25 -10.09 29.90
N GLU A 9 16.34 -10.08 28.95
CA GLU A 9 15.60 -8.86 28.52
C GLU A 9 14.38 -8.67 29.43
N ALA A 10 13.64 -9.74 29.70
CA ALA A 10 12.39 -9.72 30.45
C ALA A 10 12.58 -9.29 31.92
N ASP A 11 13.63 -9.75 32.60
CA ASP A 11 13.91 -9.46 34.03
C ASP A 11 14.10 -7.97 34.35
N LYS A 12 14.31 -7.14 33.34
CA LYS A 12 14.51 -5.69 33.47
C LYS A 12 13.23 -4.88 33.25
N LEU A 13 12.15 -5.54 32.89
CA LEU A 13 10.92 -4.90 32.46
C LEU A 13 9.87 -4.87 33.58
N SER A 14 9.07 -3.80 33.60
CA SER A 14 7.86 -3.77 34.41
C SER A 14 6.79 -4.70 33.81
N GLU A 15 5.76 -5.07 34.58
CA GLU A 15 4.68 -5.96 34.10
C GLU A 15 4.06 -5.49 32.78
N LEU A 16 3.77 -4.18 32.65
CA LEU A 16 3.22 -3.64 31.41
C LEU A 16 4.24 -3.65 30.25
N ASP A 17 5.52 -3.44 30.55
CA ASP A 17 6.57 -3.53 29.53
C ASP A 17 6.79 -4.98 29.10
N LEU A 18 6.62 -5.96 29.99
CA LEU A 18 6.60 -7.39 29.65
C LEU A 18 5.45 -7.72 28.70
N LEU A 19 4.25 -7.17 28.94
CA LEU A 19 3.13 -7.32 28.02
C LEU A 19 3.47 -6.73 26.64
N VAL A 20 4.05 -5.52 26.59
CA VAL A 20 4.50 -4.89 25.32
C VAL A 20 5.56 -5.76 24.63
N HIS A 21 6.53 -6.29 25.41
CA HIS A 21 7.59 -7.16 24.87
C HIS A 21 7.02 -8.45 24.26
N ALA A 22 6.20 -9.18 25.01
CA ALA A 22 5.54 -10.40 24.52
C ALA A 22 4.69 -10.12 23.27
N SER A 23 3.95 -9.03 23.27
CA SER A 23 3.12 -8.61 22.13
C SER A 23 3.95 -8.36 20.88
N ARG A 24 5.11 -7.72 21.01
CA ARG A 24 6.04 -7.50 19.90
C ARG A 24 6.68 -8.80 19.42
N LEU A 25 6.99 -9.75 20.29
CA LEU A 25 7.49 -11.07 19.90
C LEU A 25 6.44 -11.81 19.06
N ILE A 26 5.16 -11.77 19.48
CA ILE A 26 4.04 -12.35 18.72
C ILE A 26 3.86 -11.63 17.39
N GLY A 27 3.80 -10.30 17.41
CA GLY A 27 3.59 -9.49 16.20
C GLY A 27 4.74 -9.49 15.19
N ALA A 28 5.96 -9.86 15.64
CA ALA A 28 7.11 -10.03 14.76
C ALA A 28 7.08 -11.35 13.97
N GLU A 29 6.23 -12.28 14.36
CA GLU A 29 6.01 -13.57 13.70
C GLU A 29 4.68 -13.52 12.95
N THR A 30 4.75 -13.31 11.63
CA THR A 30 3.55 -13.11 10.81
C THR A 30 2.65 -14.35 10.72
N SER A 31 3.20 -15.55 10.93
CA SER A 31 2.41 -16.78 11.02
C SER A 31 1.56 -16.89 12.28
N LEU A 32 1.79 -16.04 13.29
CA LEU A 32 0.96 -15.93 14.49
C LEU A 32 -0.15 -14.91 14.36
N VAL A 33 0.16 -13.77 13.75
CA VAL A 33 -0.79 -12.69 13.49
C VAL A 33 -0.36 -11.92 12.25
N VAL A 34 -1.30 -11.56 11.39
CA VAL A 34 -1.08 -10.71 10.23
C VAL A 34 -1.96 -9.46 10.33
N TRP A 35 -1.40 -8.30 10.04
CA TRP A 35 -2.04 -7.00 9.86
C TRP A 35 -3.27 -6.69 10.74
N GLY A 36 -3.01 -6.44 12.03
CA GLY A 36 -4.04 -5.96 12.97
C GLY A 36 -4.88 -7.06 13.62
N GLY A 37 -4.68 -8.32 13.25
CA GLY A 37 -5.27 -9.46 13.95
C GLY A 37 -4.66 -9.68 15.33
N GLY A 38 -5.37 -10.42 16.18
CA GLY A 38 -4.94 -10.80 17.51
C GLY A 38 -4.79 -9.64 18.50
N ASN A 39 -4.75 -9.98 19.78
CA ASN A 39 -4.50 -9.05 20.88
C ASN A 39 -3.99 -9.76 22.12
N THR A 40 -3.46 -8.96 23.04
CA THR A 40 -2.87 -9.45 24.30
C THR A 40 -3.37 -8.57 25.44
N SER A 41 -3.43 -9.11 26.62
CA SER A 41 -3.85 -8.36 27.81
C SER A 41 -3.20 -8.83 29.09
N LEU A 42 -3.24 -7.96 30.10
CA LEU A 42 -2.80 -8.21 31.46
C LEU A 42 -3.73 -7.55 32.45
N LYS A 43 -4.15 -8.28 33.48
CA LYS A 43 -4.87 -7.74 34.64
C LYS A 43 -3.88 -7.26 35.67
N THR A 44 -4.04 -6.01 36.09
CA THR A 44 -3.16 -5.31 37.04
C THR A 44 -3.98 -4.66 38.14
N VAL A 45 -3.30 -4.25 39.22
CA VAL A 45 -3.89 -3.35 40.22
C VAL A 45 -3.20 -2.00 40.12
N GLU A 46 -3.98 -0.97 39.83
CA GLU A 46 -3.48 0.39 39.61
C GLU A 46 -4.21 1.39 40.52
N ARG A 47 -3.64 2.58 40.68
CA ARG A 47 -4.32 3.67 41.41
C ARG A 47 -5.11 4.54 40.43
N ASP A 48 -6.42 4.70 40.72
CA ASP A 48 -7.28 5.59 39.96
C ASP A 48 -6.94 7.08 40.24
N HIS A 49 -7.62 8.00 39.55
CA HIS A 49 -7.47 9.45 39.73
C HIS A 49 -7.79 9.96 41.15
N ARG A 50 -8.40 9.13 42.01
CA ARG A 50 -8.68 9.41 43.43
C ARG A 50 -7.68 8.75 44.37
N GLY A 51 -6.65 8.07 43.81
CA GLY A 51 -5.66 7.34 44.59
C GLY A 51 -6.11 5.97 45.14
N ARG A 52 -7.28 5.45 44.73
CA ARG A 52 -7.82 4.16 45.18
C ARG A 52 -7.23 3.02 44.31
N GLU A 53 -6.90 1.93 44.93
CA GLU A 53 -6.51 0.71 44.22
C GLU A 53 -7.72 0.18 43.42
N THR A 54 -7.50 -0.07 42.15
CA THR A 54 -8.53 -0.48 41.19
C THR A 54 -7.96 -1.61 40.34
N ALA A 55 -8.70 -2.69 40.18
CA ALA A 55 -8.37 -3.75 39.24
C ALA A 55 -8.58 -3.27 37.81
N VAL A 56 -7.56 -3.40 36.97
CA VAL A 56 -7.53 -2.84 35.60
C VAL A 56 -7.12 -3.93 34.62
N LEU A 57 -7.84 -4.05 33.52
CA LEU A 57 -7.44 -4.82 32.35
C LEU A 57 -6.69 -3.90 31.39
N ARG A 58 -5.40 -4.14 31.19
CA ARG A 58 -4.60 -3.56 30.11
C ARG A 58 -4.72 -4.46 28.88
N VAL A 59 -5.36 -3.99 27.83
CA VAL A 59 -5.62 -4.75 26.62
C VAL A 59 -5.25 -3.94 25.40
N LYS A 60 -4.70 -4.59 24.35
CA LYS A 60 -4.32 -3.91 23.10
C LYS A 60 -5.54 -3.16 22.50
N GLY A 61 -5.34 -1.88 22.23
CA GLY A 61 -6.34 -1.02 21.61
C GLY A 61 -6.65 -1.39 20.14
N SER A 62 -7.84 -0.99 19.69
CA SER A 62 -8.28 -1.21 18.31
C SER A 62 -7.38 -0.46 17.31
N GLY A 63 -6.98 -1.13 16.25
CA GLY A 63 -6.19 -0.54 15.15
C GLY A 63 -4.67 -0.49 15.37
N SER A 64 -4.16 -0.92 16.54
CA SER A 64 -2.71 -1.06 16.78
C SER A 64 -2.20 -2.39 16.23
N ASP A 65 -0.99 -2.38 15.65
CA ASP A 65 -0.29 -3.57 15.19
C ASP A 65 0.61 -4.10 16.31
N LEU A 66 0.47 -5.40 16.66
CA LEU A 66 1.27 -6.06 17.70
C LEU A 66 2.78 -5.92 17.47
N LYS A 67 3.24 -5.91 16.24
CA LYS A 67 4.66 -5.74 15.88
C LYS A 67 5.27 -4.42 16.38
N SER A 68 4.47 -3.37 16.48
CA SER A 68 4.91 -2.00 16.78
C SER A 68 4.27 -1.38 18.01
N VAL A 69 3.44 -2.13 18.77
CA VAL A 69 2.73 -1.62 19.95
C VAL A 69 3.67 -0.99 20.99
N GLN A 70 3.15 0.01 21.67
CA GLN A 70 3.78 0.74 22.77
C GLN A 70 2.85 0.74 23.98
N ARG A 71 3.33 1.15 25.17
CA ARG A 71 2.50 1.22 26.40
C ARG A 71 1.19 1.99 26.20
N LYS A 72 1.22 3.10 25.45
CA LYS A 72 0.04 3.92 25.15
C LYS A 72 -1.05 3.20 24.35
N ASP A 73 -0.68 2.10 23.68
CA ASP A 73 -1.61 1.30 22.86
C ASP A 73 -2.35 0.24 23.68
N PHE A 74 -2.12 0.20 25.01
CA PHE A 74 -2.81 -0.66 25.98
C PHE A 74 -3.68 0.18 26.92
N PRO A 75 -4.86 0.64 26.47
CA PRO A 75 -5.81 1.34 27.36
C PRO A 75 -6.15 0.46 28.54
N GLY A 76 -6.33 1.09 29.73
CA GLY A 76 -6.80 0.41 30.93
C GLY A 76 -8.33 0.49 31.03
N VAL A 77 -8.96 -0.64 31.28
CA VAL A 77 -10.41 -0.74 31.50
C VAL A 77 -10.67 -1.30 32.90
N ARG A 78 -11.60 -0.68 33.66
CA ARG A 78 -11.91 -1.14 35.04
C ARG A 78 -12.51 -2.53 35.01
N MET A 79 -11.93 -3.46 35.78
CA MET A 79 -12.39 -4.85 35.85
C MET A 79 -13.79 -5.00 36.45
N ASP A 80 -14.14 -4.17 37.44
CA ASP A 80 -15.47 -4.19 38.06
C ASP A 80 -16.57 -3.91 37.02
N ASP A 81 -16.32 -2.95 36.10
CA ASP A 81 -17.26 -2.64 35.01
C ASP A 81 -17.35 -3.81 33.99
N ILE A 82 -16.22 -4.48 33.70
CA ILE A 82 -16.22 -5.64 32.81
C ILE A 82 -16.99 -6.82 33.44
N LEU A 83 -16.68 -7.16 34.69
CA LEU A 83 -17.26 -8.32 35.37
C LEU A 83 -18.77 -8.15 35.61
N ALA A 84 -19.26 -6.90 35.80
CA ALA A 84 -20.69 -6.61 35.90
C ALA A 84 -21.48 -7.05 34.64
N LEU A 85 -20.82 -7.21 33.49
CA LEU A 85 -21.44 -7.69 32.26
C LEU A 85 -21.61 -9.22 32.18
N LEU A 86 -21.01 -9.98 33.12
CA LEU A 86 -21.18 -11.43 33.17
C LEU A 86 -22.65 -11.84 33.41
N ASP A 87 -23.42 -11.04 34.16
CA ASP A 87 -24.82 -11.32 34.42
C ASP A 87 -25.76 -10.88 33.27
N ARG A 88 -25.20 -10.20 32.27
CA ARG A 88 -25.97 -9.71 31.14
C ARG A 88 -26.08 -10.74 30.03
N HIS A 89 -27.27 -10.91 29.42
CA HIS A 89 -27.51 -11.90 28.37
C HIS A 89 -27.16 -11.39 26.97
N GLU A 90 -27.48 -10.11 26.67
CA GLU A 90 -27.29 -9.51 25.35
C GLU A 90 -26.83 -8.06 25.47
N MET A 91 -26.07 -7.62 24.48
CA MET A 91 -25.62 -6.23 24.35
C MET A 91 -25.40 -5.93 22.87
N GLY A 92 -25.91 -4.78 22.41
CA GLY A 92 -25.67 -4.29 21.04
C GLY A 92 -24.25 -3.80 20.85
N ASP A 93 -23.76 -3.83 19.61
CA ASP A 93 -22.38 -3.44 19.27
C ASP A 93 -22.04 -2.00 19.71
N GLN A 94 -22.92 -1.02 19.41
CA GLN A 94 -22.70 0.38 19.79
C GLN A 94 -22.76 0.57 21.31
N GLU A 95 -23.70 -0.10 21.96
CA GLU A 95 -23.81 -0.07 23.42
C GLU A 95 -22.55 -0.64 24.09
N MET A 96 -21.98 -1.73 23.55
CA MET A 96 -20.73 -2.30 24.04
C MET A 96 -19.58 -1.31 23.91
N VAL A 97 -19.49 -0.62 22.77
CA VAL A 97 -18.46 0.40 22.54
C VAL A 97 -18.57 1.54 23.52
N ASP A 98 -19.79 2.06 23.71
CA ASP A 98 -20.05 3.19 24.62
C ASP A 98 -19.78 2.77 26.07
N TYR A 99 -20.19 1.57 26.45
CA TYR A 99 -19.92 1.02 27.78
C TYR A 99 -18.41 0.91 28.05
N LEU A 100 -17.65 0.32 27.14
CA LEU A 100 -16.20 0.19 27.27
C LEU A 100 -15.49 1.55 27.31
N ALA A 101 -16.00 2.54 26.60
CA ALA A 101 -15.46 3.90 26.64
C ALA A 101 -15.66 4.54 28.04
N HIS A 102 -16.81 4.31 28.69
CA HIS A 102 -17.07 4.78 30.06
C HIS A 102 -16.27 3.99 31.11
N ALA A 103 -15.92 2.74 30.83
CA ALA A 103 -15.12 1.90 31.71
C ALA A 103 -13.61 2.21 31.67
N LEU A 104 -13.15 3.10 30.78
CA LEU A 104 -11.74 3.49 30.70
C LEU A 104 -11.26 4.15 32.01
N VAL A 105 -10.07 3.76 32.45
CA VAL A 105 -9.37 4.39 33.57
C VAL A 105 -8.86 5.78 33.18
N ASP A 106 -8.34 5.88 31.95
CA ASP A 106 -7.88 7.14 31.37
C ASP A 106 -8.77 7.52 30.17
N VAL A 107 -9.54 8.59 30.33
CA VAL A 107 -10.52 9.10 29.33
C VAL A 107 -9.85 9.47 27.99
N GLY A 108 -8.56 9.83 28.00
CA GLY A 108 -7.77 10.12 26.80
C GLY A 108 -7.11 8.87 26.18
N GLY A 109 -7.34 7.68 26.72
CA GLY A 109 -6.74 6.43 26.24
C GLY A 109 -7.23 6.02 24.85
N ALA A 110 -6.46 5.14 24.20
CA ALA A 110 -6.87 4.53 22.93
C ALA A 110 -8.22 3.79 23.10
N ARG A 111 -8.99 3.67 22.02
CA ARG A 111 -10.24 2.89 22.03
C ARG A 111 -9.93 1.41 22.34
N PRO A 112 -10.57 0.79 23.36
CA PRO A 112 -10.40 -0.63 23.66
C PRO A 112 -10.74 -1.52 22.46
N SER A 113 -10.11 -2.68 22.36
CA SER A 113 -10.47 -3.69 21.37
C SER A 113 -11.94 -4.11 21.53
N ILE A 114 -12.60 -4.47 20.42
CA ILE A 114 -13.93 -5.09 20.43
C ILE A 114 -13.94 -6.44 21.17
N GLU A 115 -12.77 -7.04 21.40
CA GLU A 115 -12.55 -8.29 22.12
C GLU A 115 -12.13 -8.08 23.58
N THR A 116 -12.19 -6.86 24.10
CA THR A 116 -11.85 -6.52 25.48
C THR A 116 -12.60 -7.39 26.49
N LEU A 117 -13.89 -7.63 26.25
CA LEU A 117 -14.71 -8.46 27.14
C LEU A 117 -14.26 -9.92 27.16
N LEU A 118 -13.85 -10.46 26.01
CA LEU A 118 -13.27 -11.80 25.91
C LEU A 118 -12.05 -11.94 26.83
N HIS A 119 -11.13 -10.98 26.79
CA HIS A 119 -9.95 -10.95 27.66
C HIS A 119 -10.30 -10.74 29.14
N GLY A 120 -11.30 -9.91 29.42
CA GLY A 120 -11.73 -9.61 30.78
C GLY A 120 -12.41 -10.79 31.47
N PHE A 121 -13.21 -11.57 30.73
CA PHE A 121 -13.97 -12.70 31.25
C PHE A 121 -13.12 -13.94 31.52
N VAL A 122 -12.00 -14.13 30.80
CA VAL A 122 -11.04 -15.20 31.15
C VAL A 122 -10.42 -14.88 32.51
N ALA A 123 -10.52 -15.78 33.48
CA ALA A 123 -10.10 -15.52 34.86
C ALA A 123 -8.59 -15.28 35.04
N ALA A 124 -7.76 -15.88 34.17
CA ALA A 124 -6.31 -15.76 34.24
C ALA A 124 -5.80 -14.31 34.11
N PRO A 125 -4.67 -13.95 34.78
CA PRO A 125 -4.11 -12.61 34.72
C PRO A 125 -3.66 -12.17 33.32
N ALA A 126 -2.97 -13.04 32.57
CA ALA A 126 -2.48 -12.74 31.22
C ALA A 126 -3.24 -13.59 30.19
N VAL A 127 -3.65 -12.94 29.09
CA VAL A 127 -4.39 -13.59 27.99
C VAL A 127 -3.78 -13.18 26.64
N VAL A 128 -3.61 -14.16 25.77
CA VAL A 128 -3.12 -13.98 24.40
C VAL A 128 -4.16 -14.54 23.42
N HIS A 129 -4.54 -13.73 22.46
CA HIS A 129 -5.38 -14.13 21.33
C HIS A 129 -4.61 -13.93 20.03
N THR A 130 -4.54 -14.98 19.19
CA THR A 130 -3.84 -14.96 17.90
C THR A 130 -4.69 -15.57 16.80
N HIS A 131 -4.41 -15.18 15.55
CA HIS A 131 -4.98 -15.77 14.34
C HIS A 131 -3.94 -16.64 13.62
N ALA A 132 -3.26 -17.50 14.37
CA ALA A 132 -2.12 -18.26 13.87
C ALA A 132 -2.51 -19.19 12.71
N ASP A 133 -1.78 -19.10 11.59
CA ASP A 133 -2.02 -19.86 10.36
C ASP A 133 -2.14 -21.39 10.63
N ALA A 134 -1.28 -21.92 11.47
CA ALA A 134 -1.31 -23.33 11.82
C ALA A 134 -2.63 -23.73 12.48
N ILE A 135 -3.13 -22.92 13.42
CA ILE A 135 -4.40 -23.17 14.12
C ILE A 135 -5.58 -23.01 13.15
N VAL A 136 -5.59 -21.92 12.39
CA VAL A 136 -6.63 -21.66 11.39
C VAL A 136 -6.66 -22.79 10.36
N SER A 137 -5.52 -23.36 9.98
CA SER A 137 -5.42 -24.52 9.09
C SER A 137 -6.10 -25.77 9.66
N LEU A 138 -5.96 -26.02 10.97
CA LEU A 138 -6.60 -27.16 11.61
C LEU A 138 -8.12 -26.98 11.79
N THR A 139 -8.59 -25.73 11.89
CA THR A 139 -10.02 -25.43 12.08
C THR A 139 -10.77 -25.19 10.77
N ASN A 140 -10.07 -24.86 9.66
CA ASN A 140 -10.65 -24.56 8.36
C ASN A 140 -10.70 -25.79 7.43
N ASN A 141 -10.99 -26.97 7.96
CA ASN A 141 -11.25 -28.16 7.15
C ASN A 141 -12.51 -28.88 7.63
N ASP A 142 -13.11 -29.70 6.77
CA ASP A 142 -14.37 -30.42 7.04
C ASP A 142 -14.24 -31.56 8.06
N ARG A 143 -13.02 -31.82 8.53
CA ARG A 143 -12.68 -32.80 9.57
C ARG A 143 -12.09 -32.15 10.80
N ALA A 144 -12.34 -30.85 11.02
CA ALA A 144 -11.68 -30.08 12.07
C ALA A 144 -11.71 -30.75 13.45
N ARG A 145 -12.86 -31.29 13.88
CA ARG A 145 -12.99 -31.96 15.19
C ARG A 145 -12.07 -33.16 15.32
N ASP A 146 -12.11 -34.08 14.34
CA ASP A 146 -11.24 -35.29 14.35
C ASP A 146 -9.75 -34.88 14.39
N VAL A 147 -9.39 -33.81 13.67
CA VAL A 147 -8.02 -33.31 13.59
C VAL A 147 -7.59 -32.71 14.93
N LEU A 148 -8.43 -31.91 15.56
CA LEU A 148 -8.15 -31.27 16.84
C LEU A 148 -8.04 -32.31 17.95
N ASP A 149 -8.94 -33.30 17.98
CA ASP A 149 -8.88 -34.41 18.95
C ASP A 149 -7.59 -35.23 18.79
N ALA A 150 -7.15 -35.47 17.57
CA ALA A 150 -5.91 -36.18 17.29
C ALA A 150 -4.65 -35.40 17.69
N VAL A 151 -4.65 -34.06 17.51
CA VAL A 151 -3.48 -33.20 17.80
C VAL A 151 -3.42 -32.83 19.28
N TYR A 152 -4.54 -32.52 19.91
CA TYR A 152 -4.59 -31.91 21.23
C TYR A 152 -5.26 -32.76 22.31
N GLY A 153 -6.10 -33.70 21.93
CA GLY A 153 -6.88 -34.48 22.89
C GLY A 153 -7.83 -33.58 23.71
N LYS A 154 -7.78 -33.73 25.04
CA LYS A 154 -8.63 -32.96 25.97
C LYS A 154 -8.01 -31.66 26.49
N ASP A 155 -6.77 -31.39 26.12
CA ASP A 155 -6.05 -30.20 26.61
C ASP A 155 -6.59 -28.89 26.02
N VAL A 156 -7.34 -28.99 24.93
CA VAL A 156 -7.82 -27.85 24.13
C VAL A 156 -9.30 -28.03 23.81
N ILE A 157 -10.06 -26.96 23.91
CA ILE A 157 -11.48 -26.92 23.57
C ILE A 157 -11.63 -26.14 22.26
N ALA A 158 -12.58 -26.57 21.42
CA ALA A 158 -12.97 -25.85 20.21
C ALA A 158 -14.39 -25.29 20.35
N LEU A 159 -14.52 -23.99 20.12
CA LEU A 159 -15.80 -23.29 20.03
C LEU A 159 -16.13 -23.02 18.56
N GLY A 160 -17.33 -23.39 18.12
CA GLY A 160 -17.82 -23.11 16.76
C GLY A 160 -17.82 -21.60 16.47
N TYR A 161 -17.70 -21.26 15.19
CA TYR A 161 -17.61 -19.86 14.77
C TYR A 161 -18.75 -18.99 15.35
N ARG A 162 -18.36 -17.86 15.88
CA ARG A 162 -19.22 -16.73 16.28
C ARG A 162 -18.57 -15.44 15.82
N ARG A 163 -19.37 -14.48 15.37
CA ARG A 163 -18.89 -13.12 15.07
C ARG A 163 -18.28 -12.50 16.34
N PRO A 164 -17.12 -11.83 16.26
CA PRO A 164 -16.55 -11.08 17.39
C PRO A 164 -17.55 -10.11 18.03
N GLY A 165 -17.46 -9.89 19.33
CA GLY A 165 -18.32 -9.00 20.08
C GLY A 165 -18.78 -9.58 21.42
N PHE A 166 -19.90 -9.08 21.96
CA PHE A 166 -20.38 -9.45 23.30
C PHE A 166 -20.68 -10.95 23.42
N ARG A 167 -21.40 -11.53 22.44
CA ARG A 167 -21.88 -12.93 22.52
C ARG A 167 -20.72 -13.93 22.56
N ILE A 168 -19.71 -13.78 21.69
CA ILE A 168 -18.56 -14.70 21.71
C ILE A 168 -17.78 -14.60 23.03
N SER A 169 -17.70 -13.39 23.63
CA SER A 169 -17.04 -13.19 24.92
C SER A 169 -17.71 -13.98 26.04
N LYS A 170 -19.05 -14.03 26.01
CA LYS A 170 -19.86 -14.85 26.93
C LYS A 170 -19.65 -16.34 26.70
N ASP A 171 -19.79 -16.78 25.43
CA ASP A 171 -19.62 -18.19 25.06
C ASP A 171 -18.22 -18.71 25.46
N VAL A 172 -17.17 -17.87 25.34
CA VAL A 172 -15.80 -18.19 25.78
C VAL A 172 -15.74 -18.33 27.30
N ALA A 173 -16.33 -17.38 28.05
CA ALA A 173 -16.35 -17.45 29.52
C ALA A 173 -17.05 -18.70 30.04
N ASP A 174 -18.23 -18.98 29.50
CA ASP A 174 -19.04 -20.14 29.88
C ASP A 174 -18.30 -21.45 29.56
N THR A 175 -17.72 -21.55 28.35
CA THR A 175 -16.94 -22.72 27.90
C THR A 175 -15.74 -22.99 28.76
N ILE A 176 -14.95 -21.96 29.13
CA ILE A 176 -13.78 -22.12 30.01
C ILE A 176 -14.22 -22.54 31.42
N ALA A 177 -15.33 -22.00 31.93
CA ALA A 177 -15.86 -22.36 33.24
C ALA A 177 -16.34 -23.83 33.29
N GLU A 178 -16.90 -24.35 32.21
CA GLU A 178 -17.33 -25.74 32.07
C GLU A 178 -16.14 -26.73 31.93
N HIS A 179 -14.98 -26.23 31.52
CA HIS A 179 -13.78 -27.03 31.22
C HIS A 179 -12.52 -26.49 31.93
N PRO A 180 -12.47 -26.50 33.25
CA PRO A 180 -11.35 -25.91 34.02
C PRO A 180 -9.99 -26.59 33.79
N GLU A 181 -9.98 -27.79 33.20
CA GLU A 181 -8.75 -28.53 32.83
C GLU A 181 -8.12 -28.01 31.53
N ALA A 182 -8.85 -27.26 30.72
CA ALA A 182 -8.36 -26.79 29.43
C ALA A 182 -7.25 -25.74 29.58
N ARG A 183 -6.26 -25.82 28.70
CA ARG A 183 -5.12 -24.89 28.64
C ARG A 183 -5.21 -23.86 27.53
N ALA A 184 -6.09 -24.10 26.56
CA ALA A 184 -6.36 -23.19 25.44
C ALA A 184 -7.77 -23.40 24.90
N LEU A 185 -8.30 -22.38 24.24
CA LEU A 185 -9.55 -22.42 23.51
C LEU A 185 -9.32 -22.01 22.06
N LEU A 186 -9.79 -22.83 21.12
CA LEU A 186 -9.76 -22.54 19.70
C LEU A 186 -11.11 -22.00 19.25
N LEU A 187 -11.07 -20.89 18.53
CA LEU A 187 -12.22 -20.32 17.86
C LEU A 187 -12.18 -20.82 16.40
N GLU A 188 -13.09 -21.72 16.02
CA GLU A 188 -13.12 -22.26 14.67
C GLU A 188 -13.19 -21.14 13.63
N ARG A 189 -12.35 -21.21 12.60
CA ARG A 189 -12.26 -20.22 11.49
C ARG A 189 -11.93 -18.79 11.93
N HIS A 190 -11.29 -18.64 13.11
CA HIS A 190 -10.94 -17.34 13.66
C HIS A 190 -9.53 -17.35 14.26
N GLY A 191 -9.30 -18.11 15.31
CA GLY A 191 -8.01 -18.10 15.98
C GLY A 191 -7.97 -18.89 17.27
N THR A 192 -7.13 -18.49 18.21
CA THR A 192 -6.94 -19.18 19.49
C THR A 192 -6.80 -18.20 20.66
N ILE A 193 -7.19 -18.65 21.84
CA ILE A 193 -7.04 -17.96 23.11
C ILE A 193 -6.21 -18.86 24.02
N THR A 194 -5.11 -18.31 24.54
CA THR A 194 -4.26 -18.94 25.57
C THR A 194 -4.15 -18.00 26.75
N TRP A 195 -3.82 -18.55 27.92
CA TRP A 195 -3.73 -17.76 29.14
C TRP A 195 -2.67 -18.34 30.10
N GLY A 196 -2.31 -17.53 31.09
CA GLY A 196 -1.36 -17.90 32.13
C GLY A 196 -1.45 -17.01 33.34
N ALA A 197 -0.81 -17.42 34.46
CA ALA A 197 -0.67 -16.59 35.64
C ALA A 197 0.29 -15.41 35.40
N THR A 198 1.17 -15.55 34.43
CA THR A 198 2.12 -14.50 34.00
C THR A 198 2.07 -14.30 32.51
N VAL A 199 2.56 -13.14 32.03
CA VAL A 199 2.72 -12.84 30.61
C VAL A 199 3.57 -13.91 29.90
N ARG A 200 4.63 -14.38 30.54
CA ARG A 200 5.49 -15.44 30.04
C ARG A 200 4.72 -16.74 29.83
N GLU A 201 4.00 -17.19 30.86
CA GLU A 201 3.21 -18.44 30.77
C GLU A 201 2.18 -18.39 29.63
N ALA A 202 1.48 -17.27 29.47
CA ALA A 202 0.53 -17.09 28.37
C ALA A 202 1.23 -17.12 26.99
N TYR A 203 2.40 -16.49 26.88
CA TYR A 203 3.22 -16.53 25.66
C TYR A 203 3.72 -17.96 25.36
N ASP A 204 4.32 -18.65 26.36
CA ASP A 204 4.85 -20.00 26.19
C ASP A 204 3.72 -20.99 25.84
N ALA A 205 2.53 -20.86 26.46
CA ALA A 205 1.35 -21.65 26.10
C ALA A 205 0.93 -21.44 24.64
N THR A 206 1.00 -20.20 24.15
CA THR A 206 0.74 -19.88 22.74
C THR A 206 1.73 -20.60 21.83
N ILE A 207 3.03 -20.49 22.12
CA ILE A 207 4.08 -21.09 21.29
C ILE A 207 4.00 -22.61 21.29
N GLU A 208 3.75 -23.24 22.45
CA GLU A 208 3.57 -24.69 22.57
C GLU A 208 2.40 -25.19 21.74
N LEU A 209 1.24 -24.54 21.89
CA LEU A 209 0.02 -24.88 21.16
C LEU A 209 0.25 -24.86 19.64
N ILE A 210 0.85 -23.78 19.15
CA ILE A 210 1.07 -23.57 17.73
C ILE A 210 2.14 -24.53 17.18
N SER A 211 3.21 -24.80 17.95
CA SER A 211 4.23 -25.77 17.55
C SER A 211 3.66 -27.15 17.31
N ARG A 212 2.74 -27.61 18.17
CA ARG A 212 2.04 -28.91 17.98
C ARG A 212 1.23 -28.92 16.67
N ALA A 213 0.56 -27.83 16.32
CA ALA A 213 -0.15 -27.71 15.05
C ALA A 213 0.80 -27.76 13.85
N GLU A 214 1.92 -27.00 13.91
CA GLU A 214 2.93 -26.99 12.85
C GLU A 214 3.53 -28.37 12.62
N ASP A 215 3.85 -29.10 13.69
CA ASP A 215 4.40 -30.46 13.61
C ASP A 215 3.41 -31.43 12.96
N ALA A 216 2.12 -31.35 13.34
CA ALA A 216 1.06 -32.17 12.75
C ALA A 216 0.84 -31.86 11.26
N ILE A 217 0.89 -30.57 10.89
CA ILE A 217 0.80 -30.11 9.50
C ILE A 217 2.00 -30.63 8.70
N ALA A 218 3.20 -30.45 9.21
CA ALA A 218 4.44 -30.90 8.55
C ALA A 218 4.45 -32.40 8.32
N GLU A 219 4.03 -33.19 9.31
CA GLU A 219 3.87 -34.64 9.17
C GLU A 219 2.85 -35.00 8.10
N ARG A 220 1.69 -34.34 8.12
CA ARG A 220 0.58 -34.63 7.20
C ARG A 220 0.88 -34.25 5.76
N LYS A 221 1.65 -33.20 5.53
CA LYS A 221 2.08 -32.73 4.19
C LYS A 221 3.22 -33.57 3.59
N ARG A 222 3.93 -34.35 4.39
CA ARG A 222 5.12 -35.10 3.94
C ARG A 222 4.79 -36.01 2.74
N GLY A 223 5.47 -35.78 1.63
CA GLY A 223 5.31 -36.57 0.40
C GLY A 223 4.01 -36.34 -0.37
N ARG A 224 3.18 -35.38 0.00
CA ARG A 224 1.94 -35.05 -0.70
C ARG A 224 2.13 -33.90 -1.67
N ARG A 225 1.49 -33.98 -2.82
CA ARG A 225 1.25 -32.81 -3.68
C ARG A 225 0.02 -32.08 -3.16
N ILE A 226 0.27 -30.96 -2.57
CA ILE A 226 -0.79 -30.03 -2.16
C ILE A 226 -1.38 -29.43 -3.44
N PHE A 227 -2.63 -29.05 -3.49
CA PHE A 227 -3.33 -28.45 -4.63
C PHE A 227 -3.45 -29.34 -5.90
N GLY A 228 -3.19 -30.65 -5.82
CA GLY A 228 -3.39 -31.62 -6.93
C GLY A 228 -2.37 -31.55 -8.08
N GLY A 229 -1.40 -30.64 -8.03
CA GLY A 229 -0.41 -30.43 -9.07
C GLY A 229 -0.82 -29.39 -10.14
N PRO A 230 -0.01 -29.19 -11.20
CA PRO A 230 -0.25 -28.12 -12.17
C PRO A 230 -1.45 -28.45 -13.09
N ARG A 231 -2.34 -27.47 -13.24
CA ARG A 231 -3.42 -27.43 -14.24
C ARG A 231 -2.98 -26.61 -15.46
N VAL A 232 -2.22 -25.53 -15.21
CA VAL A 232 -1.65 -24.65 -16.21
C VAL A 232 -0.14 -24.62 -15.99
N ALA A 233 0.64 -24.70 -17.04
CA ALA A 233 2.09 -24.58 -16.92
C ALA A 233 2.48 -23.17 -16.46
N VAL A 234 3.34 -23.08 -15.45
CA VAL A 234 3.94 -21.81 -15.05
C VAL A 234 4.89 -21.37 -16.15
N ARG A 235 4.69 -20.15 -16.64
CA ARG A 235 5.50 -19.58 -17.72
C ARG A 235 6.88 -19.19 -17.21
N GLU A 236 7.84 -19.04 -18.14
CA GLU A 236 9.18 -18.57 -17.80
C GLU A 236 9.16 -17.17 -17.18
N PRO A 237 10.09 -16.84 -16.27
CA PRO A 237 10.11 -15.54 -15.55
C PRO A 237 10.04 -14.32 -16.46
N ALA A 238 10.77 -14.35 -17.59
CA ALA A 238 10.76 -13.25 -18.56
C ALA A 238 9.39 -13.08 -19.22
N GLU A 239 8.69 -14.18 -19.51
CA GLU A 239 7.35 -14.17 -20.09
C GLU A 239 6.32 -13.69 -19.07
N ARG A 240 6.39 -14.15 -17.80
CA ARG A 240 5.53 -13.66 -16.72
C ARG A 240 5.67 -12.15 -16.54
N ARG A 241 6.92 -11.66 -16.51
CA ARG A 241 7.22 -10.23 -16.43
C ARG A 241 6.61 -9.46 -17.62
N ALA A 242 6.77 -9.95 -18.85
CA ALA A 242 6.21 -9.31 -20.04
C ALA A 242 4.67 -9.25 -19.98
N LEU A 243 4.01 -10.32 -19.55
CA LEU A 243 2.58 -10.37 -19.36
C LEU A 243 2.11 -9.44 -18.23
N ALA A 244 2.83 -9.37 -17.12
CA ALA A 244 2.53 -8.44 -16.04
C ALA A 244 2.58 -6.98 -16.52
N LEU A 245 3.59 -6.61 -17.29
CA LEU A 245 3.72 -5.28 -17.90
C LEU A 245 2.57 -4.94 -18.85
N ALA A 246 2.05 -5.93 -19.59
CA ALA A 246 0.90 -5.73 -20.47
C ALA A 246 -0.44 -5.65 -19.73
N LEU A 247 -0.60 -6.43 -18.65
CA LEU A 247 -1.85 -6.56 -17.90
C LEU A 247 -2.02 -5.47 -16.85
N ALA A 248 -0.97 -5.15 -16.06
CA ALA A 248 -1.09 -4.30 -14.89
C ALA A 248 -1.71 -2.91 -15.19
N PRO A 249 -1.35 -2.18 -16.27
CA PRO A 249 -1.96 -0.89 -16.57
C PRO A 249 -3.46 -1.00 -16.88
N ARG A 250 -3.87 -2.00 -17.65
CA ARG A 250 -5.27 -2.26 -18.00
C ARG A 250 -6.08 -2.67 -16.77
N LEU A 251 -5.52 -3.57 -15.96
CA LEU A 251 -6.10 -4.00 -14.69
C LEU A 251 -6.28 -2.81 -13.75
N ARG A 252 -5.22 -2.00 -13.58
CA ARG A 252 -5.29 -0.78 -12.78
C ARG A 252 -6.36 0.18 -13.28
N GLY A 253 -6.45 0.38 -14.58
CA GLY A 253 -7.50 1.19 -15.21
C GLY A 253 -8.90 0.69 -14.84
N ARG A 254 -9.13 -0.61 -14.97
CA ARG A 254 -10.42 -1.24 -14.65
C ARG A 254 -10.75 -1.15 -13.16
N LEU A 255 -9.78 -1.43 -12.28
CA LEU A 255 -9.94 -1.37 -10.83
C LEU A 255 -10.07 0.06 -10.28
N SER A 256 -9.73 1.07 -11.08
CA SER A 256 -9.75 2.49 -10.69
C SER A 256 -11.06 3.23 -11.04
N ARG A 257 -12.12 2.54 -11.45
CA ARG A 257 -13.38 3.18 -11.89
C ARG A 257 -14.04 4.06 -10.83
N ALA A 258 -14.10 3.61 -9.59
CA ALA A 258 -14.65 4.38 -8.49
C ALA A 258 -13.61 5.33 -7.89
N ARG A 259 -12.45 4.82 -7.57
CA ARG A 259 -11.28 5.55 -7.06
C ARG A 259 -10.01 4.91 -7.58
N ARG A 260 -8.97 5.71 -7.85
CA ARG A 260 -7.68 5.18 -8.28
C ARG A 260 -7.11 4.19 -7.24
N VAL A 261 -6.44 3.17 -7.74
CA VAL A 261 -5.73 2.18 -6.93
C VAL A 261 -4.28 2.07 -7.36
N ILE A 262 -3.44 1.60 -6.45
CA ILE A 262 -2.11 1.08 -6.75
C ILE A 262 -2.26 -0.42 -6.95
N VAL A 263 -1.65 -0.96 -8.00
CA VAL A 263 -1.64 -2.39 -8.30
C VAL A 263 -0.20 -2.89 -8.21
N THR A 264 -0.01 -4.04 -7.56
CA THR A 264 1.28 -4.71 -7.47
C THR A 264 1.20 -6.10 -8.07
N PHE A 265 2.33 -6.65 -8.43
CA PHE A 265 2.44 -7.96 -9.04
C PHE A 265 3.37 -8.85 -8.23
N ASP A 266 2.96 -10.09 -8.00
CA ASP A 266 3.75 -11.14 -7.36
C ASP A 266 3.72 -12.41 -8.21
N ASP A 267 4.90 -12.89 -8.58
CA ASP A 267 5.12 -14.14 -9.32
C ASP A 267 6.01 -15.12 -8.54
N SER A 268 6.02 -15.00 -7.22
CA SER A 268 6.71 -15.93 -6.33
C SER A 268 6.27 -17.38 -6.54
N ALA A 269 7.14 -18.32 -6.18
CA ALA A 269 6.85 -19.75 -6.36
C ALA A 269 5.55 -20.21 -5.66
N PRO A 270 5.27 -19.84 -4.38
CA PRO A 270 4.01 -20.22 -3.75
C PRO A 270 2.77 -19.73 -4.49
N VAL A 271 2.80 -18.47 -4.95
CA VAL A 271 1.69 -17.86 -5.70
C VAL A 271 1.47 -18.53 -7.04
N THR A 272 2.54 -18.72 -7.82
CA THR A 272 2.45 -19.32 -9.16
C THR A 272 2.06 -20.80 -9.09
N GLU A 273 2.56 -21.56 -8.10
CA GLU A 273 2.16 -22.94 -7.85
C GLU A 273 0.67 -23.03 -7.50
N PHE A 274 0.22 -22.23 -6.54
CA PHE A 274 -1.19 -22.21 -6.15
C PHE A 274 -2.10 -21.80 -7.31
N ALA A 275 -1.88 -20.63 -7.90
CA ALA A 275 -2.76 -20.07 -8.93
C ALA A 275 -2.87 -21.00 -10.16
N SER A 276 -1.79 -21.74 -10.48
CA SER A 276 -1.73 -22.64 -11.64
C SER A 276 -2.15 -24.07 -11.36
N SER A 277 -2.58 -24.37 -10.12
CA SER A 277 -2.90 -25.73 -9.68
C SER A 277 -4.28 -26.22 -10.12
N ILE A 278 -4.48 -27.54 -10.04
CA ILE A 278 -5.76 -28.20 -10.35
C ILE A 278 -6.86 -27.70 -9.42
N ASP A 279 -6.56 -27.54 -8.13
CA ASP A 279 -7.56 -27.24 -7.10
C ASP A 279 -7.87 -25.74 -7.01
N ALA A 280 -6.97 -24.86 -7.46
CA ALA A 280 -7.09 -23.40 -7.31
C ALA A 280 -8.47 -22.82 -7.72
N PRO A 281 -9.06 -23.19 -8.88
CA PRO A 281 -10.38 -22.67 -9.29
C PRO A 281 -11.50 -22.95 -8.29
N THR A 282 -11.36 -24.00 -7.50
CA THR A 282 -12.36 -24.40 -6.50
C THR A 282 -12.00 -23.87 -5.12
N VAL A 283 -10.77 -24.12 -4.65
CA VAL A 283 -10.40 -23.81 -3.26
C VAL A 283 -10.25 -22.30 -3.03
N SER A 284 -9.84 -21.53 -4.03
CA SER A 284 -9.77 -20.07 -3.93
C SER A 284 -11.15 -19.41 -3.82
N GLN A 285 -12.22 -20.11 -4.24
CA GLN A 285 -13.59 -19.63 -4.24
C GLN A 285 -14.40 -20.09 -3.01
N VAL A 286 -13.75 -20.62 -1.98
CA VAL A 286 -14.43 -21.06 -0.75
C VAL A 286 -14.65 -19.88 0.20
N GLY A 287 -13.63 -19.08 0.47
CA GLY A 287 -13.71 -17.92 1.36
C GLY A 287 -12.38 -17.59 2.02
N PRO A 288 -12.35 -16.55 2.88
CA PRO A 288 -11.13 -16.07 3.56
C PRO A 288 -10.63 -17.07 4.60
N ALA A 289 -9.34 -17.00 4.93
CA ALA A 289 -8.77 -17.81 6.00
C ALA A 289 -9.30 -17.41 7.38
N THR A 290 -9.43 -16.11 7.63
CA THR A 290 -9.97 -15.53 8.87
C THR A 290 -10.97 -14.40 8.53
N PRO A 291 -11.88 -14.04 9.46
CA PRO A 291 -12.91 -13.04 9.19
C PRO A 291 -12.35 -11.64 8.97
N ASP A 292 -11.35 -11.22 9.72
CA ASP A 292 -10.74 -9.89 9.67
C ASP A 292 -9.98 -9.59 8.36
N HIS A 293 -9.62 -10.62 7.60
CA HIS A 293 -9.00 -10.45 6.28
C HIS A 293 -9.97 -9.83 5.24
N THR A 294 -11.29 -10.03 5.40
CA THR A 294 -12.30 -9.63 4.41
C THR A 294 -12.31 -8.14 4.09
N ILE A 295 -12.00 -7.27 5.06
CA ILE A 295 -11.94 -5.81 4.83
C ILE A 295 -10.79 -5.39 3.91
N TYR A 296 -9.74 -6.23 3.77
CA TYR A 296 -8.59 -5.99 2.90
C TYR A 296 -8.71 -6.72 1.56
N THR A 297 -9.00 -8.02 1.59
CA THR A 297 -8.97 -8.89 0.39
C THR A 297 -10.33 -9.09 -0.25
N LYS A 298 -11.43 -8.68 0.44
CA LYS A 298 -12.79 -9.15 0.20
C LYS A 298 -12.93 -10.66 0.49
N ARG A 299 -14.16 -11.17 0.39
CA ARG A 299 -14.44 -12.58 0.64
C ARG A 299 -13.69 -13.50 -0.32
N LEU A 300 -13.60 -13.16 -1.61
CA LEU A 300 -13.04 -14.01 -2.67
C LEU A 300 -12.03 -13.23 -3.52
N PRO A 301 -11.02 -13.90 -4.10
CA PRO A 301 -10.22 -13.34 -5.18
C PRO A 301 -10.98 -13.43 -6.51
N CYS A 302 -10.56 -12.63 -7.48
CA CYS A 302 -10.92 -12.85 -8.88
C CYS A 302 -9.97 -13.91 -9.47
N TYR A 303 -10.49 -15.09 -9.79
CA TYR A 303 -9.73 -16.14 -10.46
C TYR A 303 -9.96 -16.06 -11.97
N VAL A 304 -8.88 -15.98 -12.75
CA VAL A 304 -8.95 -15.92 -14.22
C VAL A 304 -8.86 -17.34 -14.78
N ASP A 305 -9.86 -17.79 -15.55
CA ASP A 305 -9.74 -19.07 -16.27
C ASP A 305 -8.84 -18.88 -17.50
N ALA A 306 -7.56 -19.15 -17.32
CA ALA A 306 -6.51 -18.94 -18.31
C ALA A 306 -6.03 -20.24 -18.97
N ARG A 307 -6.88 -21.24 -19.07
CA ARG A 307 -6.55 -22.48 -19.78
C ARG A 307 -6.30 -22.19 -21.26
N GLU A 308 -5.18 -22.68 -21.79
CA GLU A 308 -4.85 -22.67 -23.24
C GLU A 308 -4.80 -21.28 -23.90
N LEU A 309 -4.58 -20.21 -23.13
CA LEU A 309 -4.47 -18.86 -23.69
C LEU A 309 -3.09 -18.67 -24.37
N ALA A 310 -3.14 -18.47 -25.68
CA ALA A 310 -1.93 -18.46 -26.52
C ALA A 310 -1.10 -17.17 -26.40
N ASP A 311 -1.75 -16.01 -26.14
CA ASP A 311 -1.10 -14.71 -26.19
C ASP A 311 -1.65 -13.69 -25.17
N ALA A 312 -0.98 -12.54 -25.06
CA ALA A 312 -1.33 -11.47 -24.16
C ALA A 312 -2.73 -10.85 -24.45
N SER A 313 -3.20 -10.88 -25.70
CA SER A 313 -4.50 -10.33 -26.08
C SER A 313 -5.64 -11.21 -25.55
N ALA A 314 -5.52 -12.53 -25.78
CA ALA A 314 -6.48 -13.50 -25.27
C ALA A 314 -6.52 -13.50 -23.73
N LEU A 315 -5.35 -13.40 -23.08
CA LEU A 315 -5.25 -13.29 -21.63
C LEU A 315 -5.91 -12.00 -21.11
N THR A 316 -5.69 -10.87 -21.79
CA THR A 316 -6.35 -9.61 -21.44
C THR A 316 -7.87 -9.71 -21.52
N ALA A 317 -8.40 -10.35 -22.57
CA ALA A 317 -9.84 -10.55 -22.72
C ALA A 317 -10.42 -11.46 -21.62
N ALA A 318 -9.69 -12.51 -21.23
CA ALA A 318 -10.09 -13.38 -20.13
C ALA A 318 -10.08 -12.65 -18.77
N VAL A 319 -9.08 -11.81 -18.51
CA VAL A 319 -9.04 -10.96 -17.30
C VAL A 319 -10.25 -10.02 -17.26
N GLU A 320 -10.58 -9.35 -18.37
CA GLU A 320 -11.73 -8.45 -18.46
C GLU A 320 -13.07 -9.18 -18.21
N GLU A 321 -13.23 -10.39 -18.72
CA GLU A 321 -14.45 -11.18 -18.47
C GLU A 321 -14.51 -11.66 -17.00
N ALA A 322 -13.40 -12.11 -16.43
CA ALA A 322 -13.33 -12.50 -15.02
C ALA A 322 -13.67 -11.33 -14.09
N LEU A 323 -13.18 -10.12 -14.40
CA LEU A 323 -13.53 -8.92 -13.62
C LEU A 323 -15.02 -8.57 -13.71
N ARG A 324 -15.63 -8.70 -14.91
CA ARG A 324 -17.08 -8.50 -15.07
C ARG A 324 -17.90 -9.53 -14.31
N ALA A 325 -17.49 -10.78 -14.33
CA ALA A 325 -18.11 -11.84 -13.55
C ALA A 325 -18.02 -11.56 -12.05
N PHE A 326 -16.83 -11.24 -11.56
CA PHE A 326 -16.60 -10.87 -10.16
C PHE A 326 -17.48 -9.69 -9.72
N GLU A 327 -17.56 -8.62 -10.51
CA GLU A 327 -18.40 -7.45 -10.21
C GLU A 327 -19.88 -7.83 -10.06
N ARG A 328 -20.42 -8.70 -10.95
CA ARG A 328 -21.79 -9.21 -10.86
C ARG A 328 -22.02 -10.07 -9.62
N GLU A 329 -21.10 -11.01 -9.36
CA GLU A 329 -21.20 -11.94 -8.24
C GLU A 329 -21.06 -11.24 -6.89
N TYR A 330 -20.13 -10.29 -6.77
CA TYR A 330 -19.97 -9.50 -5.55
C TYR A 330 -21.18 -8.61 -5.28
N THR A 331 -21.75 -8.00 -6.32
CA THR A 331 -22.99 -7.23 -6.19
C THR A 331 -24.15 -8.10 -5.75
N ALA A 332 -24.30 -9.30 -6.32
CA ALA A 332 -25.32 -10.26 -5.92
C ALA A 332 -25.12 -10.75 -4.46
N TYR A 333 -23.87 -11.00 -4.06
CA TYR A 333 -23.51 -11.32 -2.67
C TYR A 333 -23.92 -10.19 -1.70
N PHE A 334 -23.64 -8.93 -2.06
CA PHE A 334 -24.08 -7.78 -1.25
C PHE A 334 -25.60 -7.73 -1.12
N GLU A 335 -26.34 -7.79 -2.23
CA GLU A 335 -27.80 -7.69 -2.22
C GLU A 335 -28.48 -8.85 -1.46
N ALA A 336 -27.87 -10.04 -1.49
CA ALA A 336 -28.40 -11.22 -0.79
C ALA A 336 -28.27 -11.15 0.74
N HIS A 337 -27.31 -10.39 1.25
CA HIS A 337 -26.95 -10.40 2.68
C HIS A 337 -27.05 -9.04 3.37
N ARG A 338 -27.26 -7.95 2.64
CA ARG A 338 -27.22 -6.58 3.18
C ARG A 338 -28.24 -6.36 4.30
N PHE A 339 -27.84 -5.64 5.31
CA PHE A 339 -28.73 -5.02 6.29
C PHE A 339 -29.15 -3.60 5.82
N PRO A 340 -30.23 -3.01 6.41
CA PRO A 340 -30.86 -1.80 5.84
C PRO A 340 -29.94 -0.63 5.55
N ASP A 341 -28.94 -0.40 6.40
CA ASP A 341 -28.04 0.76 6.29
C ASP A 341 -26.71 0.44 5.58
N ALA A 342 -26.49 -0.81 5.15
CA ALA A 342 -25.29 -1.21 4.44
C ALA A 342 -25.22 -0.54 3.07
N GLN A 343 -24.05 0.00 2.72
CA GLN A 343 -23.78 0.57 1.41
C GLN A 343 -22.77 -0.28 0.67
N LEU A 344 -23.06 -0.57 -0.60
CA LEU A 344 -22.15 -1.33 -1.45
C LEU A 344 -20.80 -0.61 -1.51
N SER A 345 -19.75 -1.28 -1.06
CA SER A 345 -18.38 -0.85 -1.30
C SER A 345 -18.01 -1.04 -2.78
N ASP A 346 -16.86 -0.49 -3.22
CA ASP A 346 -16.34 -0.74 -4.57
C ASP A 346 -16.42 -2.24 -4.93
N PRO A 347 -17.22 -2.68 -5.93
CA PRO A 347 -17.48 -4.09 -6.20
C PRO A 347 -16.35 -4.82 -6.91
N LEU A 348 -15.20 -4.18 -7.13
CA LEU A 348 -14.07 -4.75 -7.84
C LEU A 348 -13.10 -5.50 -6.90
N PRO A 349 -12.39 -6.53 -7.38
CA PRO A 349 -11.53 -7.37 -6.53
C PRO A 349 -10.31 -6.61 -6.00
N ARG A 350 -9.74 -7.13 -4.91
CA ARG A 350 -8.44 -6.70 -4.37
C ARG A 350 -7.33 -7.68 -4.72
N VAL A 351 -7.69 -8.91 -5.03
CA VAL A 351 -6.77 -9.98 -5.44
C VAL A 351 -7.24 -10.53 -6.78
N VAL A 352 -6.32 -10.64 -7.74
CA VAL A 352 -6.57 -11.26 -9.06
C VAL A 352 -5.53 -12.34 -9.29
N LEU A 353 -5.97 -13.59 -9.39
CA LEU A 353 -5.14 -14.76 -9.65
C LEU A 353 -5.12 -15.07 -11.14
N VAL A 354 -3.94 -15.08 -11.75
CA VAL A 354 -3.74 -15.36 -13.17
C VAL A 354 -2.86 -16.61 -13.32
N PRO A 355 -3.46 -17.78 -13.60
CA PRO A 355 -2.73 -19.04 -13.77
C PRO A 355 -1.60 -18.93 -14.80
N GLY A 356 -0.45 -19.50 -14.49
CA GLY A 356 0.75 -19.45 -15.31
C GLY A 356 1.53 -18.14 -15.24
N VAL A 357 0.96 -17.10 -14.60
CA VAL A 357 1.54 -15.74 -14.52
C VAL A 357 1.87 -15.34 -13.10
N GLY A 358 0.87 -15.28 -12.21
CA GLY A 358 1.03 -14.83 -10.84
C GLY A 358 -0.22 -14.20 -10.26
N MET A 359 -0.04 -13.31 -9.29
CA MET A 359 -1.09 -12.60 -8.57
C MET A 359 -0.91 -11.08 -8.73
N PHE A 360 -2.05 -10.39 -8.89
CA PHE A 360 -2.09 -8.93 -8.77
C PHE A 360 -2.88 -8.56 -7.54
N THR A 361 -2.38 -7.61 -6.77
CA THR A 361 -3.06 -7.07 -5.59
C THR A 361 -3.28 -5.58 -5.72
N ALA A 362 -4.40 -5.09 -5.17
CA ALA A 362 -4.82 -3.70 -5.32
C ALA A 362 -5.09 -3.05 -3.95
N GLY A 363 -4.59 -1.82 -3.78
CA GLY A 363 -4.80 -1.04 -2.57
C GLY A 363 -4.88 0.47 -2.87
N ARG A 364 -5.23 1.25 -1.84
CA ARG A 364 -5.22 2.73 -1.95
C ARG A 364 -3.81 3.31 -2.08
N ASP A 365 -2.80 2.58 -1.65
CA ASP A 365 -1.38 2.89 -1.76
C ASP A 365 -0.55 1.61 -1.80
N ARG A 366 0.76 1.75 -2.04
CA ARG A 366 1.68 0.59 -2.13
C ARG A 366 1.69 -0.25 -0.85
N ARG A 367 1.58 0.42 0.31
CA ARG A 367 1.50 -0.28 1.60
C ARG A 367 0.24 -1.13 1.69
N THR A 368 -0.92 -0.58 1.36
CA THR A 368 -2.19 -1.31 1.41
C THR A 368 -2.23 -2.45 0.39
N ALA A 369 -1.69 -2.25 -0.83
CA ALA A 369 -1.55 -3.34 -1.80
C ALA A 369 -0.65 -4.46 -1.27
N GLY A 370 0.46 -4.12 -0.57
CA GLY A 370 1.32 -5.08 0.11
C GLY A 370 0.62 -5.82 1.27
N ILE A 371 -0.25 -5.13 2.03
CA ILE A 371 -1.06 -5.79 3.06
C ILE A 371 -2.00 -6.85 2.44
N VAL A 372 -2.62 -6.53 1.31
CA VAL A 372 -3.47 -7.48 0.58
C VAL A 372 -2.65 -8.69 0.09
N ASP A 373 -1.44 -8.44 -0.38
CA ASP A 373 -0.49 -9.44 -0.83
C ASP A 373 -0.08 -10.39 0.31
N ASP A 374 0.41 -9.83 1.41
CA ASP A 374 0.78 -10.59 2.62
C ASP A 374 -0.39 -11.47 3.10
N ILE A 375 -1.58 -10.89 3.26
CA ILE A 375 -2.77 -11.63 3.72
C ILE A 375 -3.11 -12.77 2.76
N TYR A 376 -2.95 -12.56 1.45
CA TYR A 376 -3.29 -13.61 0.50
C TYR A 376 -2.25 -14.74 0.47
N HIS A 377 -0.98 -14.46 0.75
CA HIS A 377 0.05 -15.47 1.00
C HIS A 377 -0.33 -16.36 2.20
N HIS A 378 -0.73 -15.76 3.34
CA HIS A 378 -1.24 -16.52 4.48
C HIS A 378 -2.49 -17.34 4.13
N THR A 379 -3.38 -16.80 3.30
CA THR A 379 -4.54 -17.52 2.80
C THR A 379 -4.15 -18.75 1.97
N ILE A 380 -3.15 -18.63 1.08
CA ILE A 380 -2.63 -19.76 0.29
C ILE A 380 -2.06 -20.85 1.22
N ASP A 381 -1.28 -20.46 2.23
CA ASP A 381 -0.68 -21.38 3.19
C ASP A 381 -1.75 -22.09 4.01
N VAL A 382 -2.74 -21.37 4.52
CA VAL A 382 -3.87 -21.95 5.27
C VAL A 382 -4.67 -22.94 4.41
N ILE A 383 -4.98 -22.57 3.15
CA ILE A 383 -5.67 -23.48 2.22
C ILE A 383 -4.85 -24.76 2.00
N GLY A 384 -3.55 -24.62 1.74
CA GLY A 384 -2.66 -25.74 1.51
C GLY A 384 -2.50 -26.66 2.72
N ASN A 385 -2.40 -26.08 3.90
CA ASN A 385 -2.29 -26.82 5.16
C ASN A 385 -3.59 -27.53 5.51
N ALA A 386 -4.72 -26.85 5.43
CA ALA A 386 -6.05 -27.43 5.69
C ALA A 386 -6.37 -28.56 4.72
N SER A 387 -6.03 -28.42 3.43
CA SER A 387 -6.22 -29.44 2.39
C SER A 387 -5.41 -30.72 2.63
N ALA A 388 -4.39 -30.69 3.49
CA ALA A 388 -3.67 -31.90 3.89
C ALA A 388 -4.46 -32.80 4.85
N PHE A 389 -5.45 -32.26 5.56
CA PHE A 389 -6.28 -33.00 6.53
C PHE A 389 -7.65 -33.36 5.95
N GLY A 390 -8.25 -32.47 5.18
CA GLY A 390 -9.58 -32.65 4.61
C GLY A 390 -9.85 -31.62 3.53
N ARG A 391 -11.10 -31.38 3.19
CA ARG A 391 -11.48 -30.31 2.27
C ARG A 391 -11.44 -28.97 3.01
N TYR A 392 -10.77 -27.98 2.41
CA TYR A 392 -10.77 -26.61 2.94
C TYR A 392 -12.21 -26.06 3.04
N VAL A 393 -12.54 -25.49 4.17
CA VAL A 393 -13.80 -24.79 4.45
C VAL A 393 -13.51 -23.42 5.05
N SER A 394 -14.44 -22.50 4.90
CA SER A 394 -14.33 -21.14 5.44
C SER A 394 -15.69 -20.70 6.01
N LEU A 395 -15.81 -19.41 6.30
CA LEU A 395 -17.07 -18.79 6.70
C LEU A 395 -18.12 -18.94 5.61
N ILE A 396 -19.37 -19.21 5.98
CA ILE A 396 -20.47 -19.09 5.04
C ILE A 396 -20.64 -17.65 4.56
N ALA A 397 -21.30 -17.46 3.42
CA ALA A 397 -21.42 -16.15 2.79
C ALA A 397 -22.03 -15.08 3.74
N LYS A 398 -23.04 -15.44 4.53
CA LYS A 398 -23.66 -14.53 5.50
C LYS A 398 -22.69 -14.10 6.61
N ASP A 399 -21.96 -15.04 7.20
CA ASP A 399 -21.02 -14.74 8.28
C ASP A 399 -19.84 -13.87 7.77
N ALA A 400 -19.35 -14.15 6.58
CA ALA A 400 -18.33 -13.33 5.93
C ALA A 400 -18.83 -11.90 5.66
N PHE A 401 -20.09 -11.77 5.19
CA PHE A 401 -20.72 -10.48 4.97
C PHE A 401 -20.85 -9.67 6.27
N ASP A 402 -21.29 -10.34 7.34
CA ASP A 402 -21.52 -9.70 8.64
C ASP A 402 -20.24 -9.12 9.26
N VAL A 403 -19.07 -9.62 8.87
CA VAL A 403 -17.78 -9.05 9.26
C VAL A 403 -17.29 -8.02 8.25
N GLU A 404 -17.37 -8.32 6.94
CA GLU A 404 -16.89 -7.40 5.87
C GLU A 404 -17.60 -6.04 5.91
N TYR A 405 -18.90 -6.04 6.25
CA TYR A 405 -19.71 -4.82 6.34
C TYR A 405 -19.99 -4.36 7.78
N TRP A 406 -19.32 -4.96 8.76
CA TRP A 406 -19.52 -4.60 10.16
C TRP A 406 -18.93 -3.22 10.47
N PRO A 407 -19.74 -2.26 11.02
CA PRO A 407 -19.25 -0.92 11.30
C PRO A 407 -18.04 -0.87 12.22
N LEU A 408 -17.93 -1.78 13.19
CA LEU A 408 -16.80 -1.84 14.12
C LEU A 408 -15.52 -2.33 13.45
N GLU A 409 -15.62 -3.20 12.45
CA GLU A 409 -14.48 -3.64 11.66
C GLU A 409 -14.07 -2.59 10.64
N LEU A 410 -15.04 -1.99 9.95
CA LEU A 410 -14.82 -0.89 9.01
C LEU A 410 -14.21 0.35 9.67
N TYR A 411 -14.44 0.55 10.98
CA TYR A 411 -13.80 1.61 11.74
C TYR A 411 -12.26 1.59 11.61
N LYS A 412 -11.64 0.42 11.55
CA LYS A 412 -10.19 0.28 11.34
C LYS A 412 -9.69 1.01 10.08
N LEU A 413 -10.51 1.04 9.04
CA LEU A 413 -10.19 1.74 7.78
C LEU A 413 -10.30 3.27 7.91
N THR A 414 -11.08 3.77 8.88
CA THR A 414 -11.26 5.21 9.13
C THR A 414 -10.13 5.84 9.94
N LEU A 415 -9.30 5.03 10.60
CA LEU A 415 -8.16 5.49 11.41
C LEU A 415 -7.03 6.11 10.57
N ALA A 416 -7.05 5.88 9.27
CA ALA A 416 -6.08 6.49 8.37
C ALA A 416 -6.32 8.00 8.23
N PRO A 417 -5.26 8.81 8.15
CA PRO A 417 -5.38 10.24 7.87
C PRO A 417 -6.18 10.51 6.58
N PRO A 418 -6.87 11.66 6.51
CA PRO A 418 -7.55 12.07 5.28
C PRO A 418 -6.62 12.03 4.06
N GLU A 419 -7.17 11.59 2.93
CA GLU A 419 -6.40 11.53 1.69
C GLU A 419 -6.03 12.94 1.21
N LYS A 420 -4.76 13.11 0.84
CA LYS A 420 -4.25 14.34 0.27
C LYS A 420 -4.60 14.44 -1.21
N GLU A 421 -4.34 15.59 -1.82
CA GLU A 421 -4.78 15.95 -3.18
C GLU A 421 -4.34 14.94 -4.26
N LEU A 422 -3.13 14.42 -4.18
CA LEU A 422 -2.58 13.45 -5.12
C LEU A 422 -2.56 12.01 -4.57
N ALA A 423 -3.33 11.73 -3.52
CA ALA A 423 -3.45 10.38 -3.02
C ALA A 423 -3.84 9.40 -4.15
N ARG A 424 -3.29 8.19 -4.12
CA ARG A 424 -3.53 7.12 -5.11
C ARG A 424 -2.98 7.39 -6.51
N ARG A 425 -2.28 8.51 -6.74
CA ARG A 425 -1.67 8.84 -8.03
C ARG A 425 -0.22 8.40 -8.10
N ILE A 426 0.24 8.14 -9.31
CA ILE A 426 1.60 7.74 -9.64
C ILE A 426 2.19 8.81 -10.53
N ALA A 427 3.31 9.39 -10.11
CA ALA A 427 4.03 10.42 -10.87
C ALA A 427 5.43 9.91 -11.27
N LEU A 428 5.84 10.17 -12.49
CA LEU A 428 7.22 10.01 -12.94
C LEU A 428 7.82 11.39 -13.21
N VAL A 429 8.96 11.69 -12.57
CA VAL A 429 9.68 12.96 -12.72
C VAL A 429 11.05 12.70 -13.30
N THR A 430 11.34 13.26 -14.49
CA THR A 430 12.65 13.15 -15.13
C THR A 430 13.58 14.29 -14.68
N GLY A 431 14.87 14.01 -14.54
CA GLY A 431 15.82 14.98 -13.99
C GLY A 431 15.55 15.29 -12.51
N GLY A 432 15.15 14.25 -11.75
CA GLY A 432 14.67 14.38 -10.37
C GLY A 432 15.75 14.33 -9.29
N ALA A 433 17.04 14.20 -9.64
CA ALA A 433 18.12 14.12 -8.66
C ALA A 433 18.51 15.48 -8.07
N SER A 434 18.08 16.61 -8.66
CA SER A 434 18.48 17.96 -8.21
C SER A 434 17.48 19.04 -8.63
N GLY A 435 17.65 20.25 -8.11
CA GLY A 435 16.97 21.46 -8.53
C GLY A 435 15.46 21.35 -8.64
N ILE A 436 14.90 21.81 -9.76
CA ILE A 436 13.45 21.84 -10.02
C ILE A 436 12.84 20.43 -9.94
N GLY A 437 13.47 19.44 -10.58
CA GLY A 437 12.93 18.08 -10.61
C GLY A 437 12.83 17.45 -9.22
N ARG A 438 13.87 17.63 -8.38
CA ARG A 438 13.87 17.15 -6.98
C ARG A 438 12.78 17.85 -6.15
N ALA A 439 12.64 19.16 -6.29
CA ALA A 439 11.61 19.92 -5.58
C ALA A 439 10.19 19.46 -5.99
N ILE A 440 9.95 19.26 -7.30
CA ILE A 440 8.68 18.73 -7.80
C ILE A 440 8.41 17.31 -7.25
N ALA A 441 9.38 16.42 -7.32
CA ALA A 441 9.22 15.05 -6.81
C ALA A 441 8.83 15.04 -5.33
N ARG A 442 9.51 15.82 -4.50
CA ARG A 442 9.21 15.99 -3.06
C ARG A 442 7.81 16.59 -2.85
N ARG A 443 7.46 17.62 -3.63
CA ARG A 443 6.18 18.32 -3.49
C ARG A 443 4.99 17.43 -3.86
N LEU A 444 5.09 16.66 -4.97
CA LEU A 444 4.03 15.72 -5.37
C LEU A 444 3.87 14.59 -4.34
N ALA A 445 4.98 14.06 -3.81
CA ALA A 445 4.95 13.06 -2.76
C ALA A 445 4.32 13.58 -1.46
N ALA A 446 4.62 14.83 -1.08
CA ALA A 446 4.02 15.49 0.08
C ALA A 446 2.49 15.61 -0.04
N GLU A 447 1.95 15.68 -1.26
CA GLU A 447 0.51 15.61 -1.55
C GLU A 447 -0.04 14.20 -1.74
N GLY A 448 0.75 13.17 -1.44
CA GLY A 448 0.29 11.78 -1.38
C GLY A 448 0.51 10.97 -2.65
N ALA A 449 1.19 11.49 -3.66
CA ALA A 449 1.56 10.71 -4.84
C ALA A 449 2.61 9.63 -4.51
N HIS A 450 2.61 8.55 -5.29
CA HIS A 450 3.76 7.66 -5.43
C HIS A 450 4.66 8.23 -6.53
N VAL A 451 5.95 8.39 -6.27
CA VAL A 451 6.84 9.12 -7.18
C VAL A 451 7.98 8.24 -7.68
N VAL A 452 8.09 8.11 -8.99
CA VAL A 452 9.26 7.56 -9.65
C VAL A 452 10.18 8.71 -10.03
N VAL A 453 11.38 8.70 -9.47
CA VAL A 453 12.42 9.72 -9.68
C VAL A 453 13.43 9.15 -10.68
N GLY A 454 13.40 9.64 -11.92
CA GLY A 454 14.34 9.25 -12.96
C GLY A 454 15.39 10.32 -13.19
N ASP A 455 16.67 9.96 -13.22
CA ASP A 455 17.78 10.86 -13.55
C ASP A 455 18.95 10.07 -14.13
N VAL A 456 19.75 10.67 -15.00
CA VAL A 456 21.00 10.06 -15.47
C VAL A 456 21.96 9.82 -14.29
N ASP A 457 21.92 10.68 -13.25
CA ASP A 457 22.51 10.43 -11.94
C ASP A 457 21.61 9.52 -11.11
N GLY A 458 21.66 8.21 -11.36
CA GLY A 458 20.87 7.23 -10.66
C GLY A 458 21.07 7.24 -9.13
N ALA A 459 22.29 7.51 -8.65
CA ALA A 459 22.57 7.63 -7.23
C ALA A 459 21.86 8.85 -6.62
N GLY A 460 21.83 9.98 -7.34
CA GLY A 460 21.09 11.17 -6.95
C GLY A 460 19.58 10.95 -6.94
N ALA A 461 19.06 10.21 -7.92
CA ALA A 461 17.65 9.82 -7.97
C ALA A 461 17.26 8.94 -6.77
N THR A 462 18.11 7.97 -6.42
CA THR A 462 17.93 7.11 -5.24
C THR A 462 17.91 7.92 -3.95
N ARG A 463 18.87 8.84 -3.74
CA ARG A 463 18.86 9.72 -2.57
C ARG A 463 17.60 10.55 -2.47
N THR A 464 17.11 11.12 -3.58
CA THR A 464 15.83 11.85 -3.59
C THR A 464 14.65 10.96 -3.19
N ALA A 465 14.60 9.72 -3.67
CA ALA A 465 13.56 8.76 -3.31
C ALA A 465 13.63 8.34 -1.82
N GLU A 466 14.83 8.19 -1.27
CA GLU A 466 15.06 7.92 0.16
C GLU A 466 14.61 9.09 1.03
N GLU A 467 14.93 10.33 0.66
CA GLU A 467 14.45 11.54 1.34
C GLU A 467 12.91 11.60 1.36
N ILE A 468 12.27 11.32 0.22
CA ILE A 468 10.81 11.25 0.12
C ILE A 468 10.27 10.15 1.03
N THR A 469 10.86 8.96 0.98
CA THR A 469 10.45 7.82 1.80
C THR A 469 10.58 8.12 3.29
N GLY A 470 11.66 8.77 3.71
CA GLY A 470 11.83 9.22 5.09
C GLY A 470 10.79 10.24 5.55
N ALA A 471 10.33 11.11 4.64
CA ALA A 471 9.37 12.17 4.96
C ALA A 471 7.89 11.70 4.94
N VAL A 472 7.52 10.81 4.02
CA VAL A 472 6.09 10.46 3.78
C VAL A 472 5.78 8.96 3.90
N GLY A 473 6.76 8.14 4.23
CA GLY A 473 6.61 6.71 4.53
C GLY A 473 7.11 5.78 3.42
N ALA A 474 7.32 4.51 3.80
CA ALA A 474 7.87 3.46 2.94
C ALA A 474 6.97 3.20 1.70
N GLY A 475 7.62 2.84 0.60
CA GLY A 475 6.95 2.49 -0.67
C GLY A 475 6.37 3.69 -1.44
N ARG A 476 6.63 4.92 -1.01
CA ARG A 476 6.12 6.15 -1.65
C ARG A 476 6.99 6.66 -2.78
N ALA A 477 8.26 6.27 -2.84
CA ALA A 477 9.15 6.70 -3.91
C ALA A 477 10.04 5.55 -4.40
N LEU A 478 10.42 5.65 -5.68
CA LEU A 478 11.36 4.77 -6.35
C LEU A 478 12.36 5.65 -7.14
N GLY A 479 13.64 5.54 -6.84
CA GLY A 479 14.73 6.20 -7.57
C GLY A 479 15.40 5.25 -8.55
N LEU A 480 15.67 5.71 -9.77
CA LEU A 480 16.32 4.89 -10.79
C LEU A 480 17.16 5.73 -11.77
N ALA A 481 18.17 5.09 -12.35
CA ALA A 481 18.92 5.67 -13.45
C ALA A 481 18.03 5.73 -14.70
N MET A 482 17.98 6.90 -15.35
CA MET A 482 17.20 7.11 -16.56
C MET A 482 17.87 8.14 -17.47
N ASP A 483 18.39 7.66 -18.59
CA ASP A 483 18.85 8.53 -19.68
C ASP A 483 17.69 8.78 -20.65
N VAL A 484 17.15 10.00 -20.64
CA VAL A 484 16.03 10.39 -21.52
C VAL A 484 16.40 10.37 -23.01
N THR A 485 17.68 10.33 -23.37
CA THR A 485 18.15 10.24 -24.77
C THR A 485 18.15 8.81 -25.31
N SER A 486 18.06 7.80 -24.41
CA SER A 486 18.02 6.38 -24.72
C SER A 486 16.60 5.83 -24.64
N GLU A 487 16.08 5.34 -25.78
CA GLU A 487 14.75 4.72 -25.84
C GLU A 487 14.63 3.50 -24.91
N ALA A 488 15.70 2.69 -24.80
CA ALA A 488 15.74 1.53 -23.93
C ALA A 488 15.65 1.94 -22.45
N SER A 489 16.47 2.92 -22.04
CA SER A 489 16.46 3.42 -20.66
C SER A 489 15.11 4.05 -20.28
N VAL A 490 14.49 4.81 -21.19
CA VAL A 490 13.15 5.35 -20.99
C VAL A 490 12.14 4.22 -20.78
N ARG A 491 12.12 3.21 -21.64
CA ARG A 491 11.22 2.06 -21.52
C ARG A 491 11.41 1.32 -20.20
N GLU A 492 12.63 1.03 -19.79
CA GLU A 492 12.94 0.35 -18.53
C GLU A 492 12.43 1.13 -17.31
N ALA A 493 12.52 2.47 -17.33
CA ALA A 493 11.98 3.31 -16.27
C ALA A 493 10.45 3.23 -16.17
N PHE A 494 9.74 3.21 -17.30
CA PHE A 494 8.28 3.02 -17.32
C PHE A 494 7.88 1.61 -16.89
N GLU A 495 8.60 0.57 -17.31
CA GLU A 495 8.39 -0.80 -16.84
C GLU A 495 8.56 -0.91 -15.32
N ALA A 496 9.60 -0.27 -14.76
CA ALA A 496 9.79 -0.22 -13.30
C ALA A 496 8.62 0.46 -12.58
N ALA A 497 8.08 1.55 -13.12
CA ALA A 497 6.89 2.22 -12.58
C ALA A 497 5.65 1.30 -12.62
N VAL A 498 5.46 0.58 -13.72
CA VAL A 498 4.33 -0.37 -13.89
C VAL A 498 4.44 -1.52 -12.89
N LEU A 499 5.63 -2.11 -12.71
CA LEU A 499 5.81 -3.22 -11.76
C LEU A 499 5.70 -2.77 -10.32
N ALA A 500 6.13 -1.54 -9.98
CA ALA A 500 6.07 -1.03 -8.62
C ALA A 500 4.66 -0.58 -8.20
N TYR A 501 3.89 -0.03 -9.14
CA TYR A 501 2.65 0.69 -8.81
C TYR A 501 1.46 0.38 -9.74
N GLY A 502 1.67 -0.38 -10.81
CA GLY A 502 0.64 -0.78 -11.76
C GLY A 502 0.41 0.19 -12.93
N GLY A 503 1.13 1.31 -13.01
CA GLY A 503 0.94 2.27 -14.10
C GLY A 503 1.45 3.67 -13.83
N LEU A 504 0.76 4.69 -14.40
CA LEU A 504 1.12 6.10 -14.30
C LEU A 504 -0.14 6.99 -14.28
N ASP A 505 -0.08 8.15 -13.64
CA ASP A 505 -1.11 9.21 -13.72
C ASP A 505 -0.52 10.56 -14.14
N ILE A 506 0.72 10.83 -13.78
CA ILE A 506 1.39 12.12 -13.94
C ILE A 506 2.78 11.90 -14.53
N LEU A 507 3.08 12.56 -15.64
CA LEU A 507 4.44 12.72 -16.11
C LEU A 507 4.89 14.17 -15.88
N VAL A 508 6.03 14.35 -15.20
CA VAL A 508 6.75 15.64 -15.19
C VAL A 508 8.01 15.48 -16.02
N SER A 509 7.98 16.01 -17.23
CA SER A 509 9.08 15.98 -18.18
C SER A 509 9.97 17.20 -17.95
N ASN A 510 11.00 17.03 -17.07
CA ASN A 510 11.82 18.12 -16.56
C ASN A 510 13.30 18.03 -16.95
N ALA A 511 13.85 16.84 -17.25
CA ALA A 511 15.25 16.67 -17.61
C ALA A 511 15.71 17.69 -18.65
N GLY A 512 16.85 18.30 -18.44
CA GLY A 512 17.36 19.33 -19.34
C GLY A 512 18.84 19.62 -19.17
N THR A 513 19.46 20.17 -20.20
CA THR A 513 20.84 20.64 -20.23
C THR A 513 20.91 21.99 -20.94
N ALA A 514 21.87 22.82 -20.59
CA ALA A 514 22.11 24.09 -21.25
C ALA A 514 23.58 24.25 -21.64
N HIS A 515 23.81 24.88 -22.79
CA HIS A 515 25.11 25.32 -23.27
C HIS A 515 24.94 26.70 -23.88
N SER A 516 25.90 27.59 -23.65
CA SER A 516 25.87 28.95 -24.15
C SER A 516 27.05 29.20 -25.06
N ALA A 517 26.78 29.50 -26.33
CA ALA A 517 27.79 29.91 -27.30
C ALA A 517 27.13 30.75 -28.41
N PRO A 518 27.89 31.73 -29.02
CA PRO A 518 27.42 32.39 -30.25
C PRO A 518 27.20 31.39 -31.35
N VAL A 519 26.18 31.56 -32.21
CA VAL A 519 25.84 30.65 -33.30
C VAL A 519 27.03 30.38 -34.21
N ALA A 520 27.82 31.42 -34.52
CA ALA A 520 28.98 31.30 -35.43
C ALA A 520 30.11 30.41 -34.91
N SER A 521 30.19 30.18 -33.59
CA SER A 521 31.22 29.35 -32.94
C SER A 521 30.68 28.15 -32.20
N MET A 522 29.37 27.89 -32.29
CA MET A 522 28.73 26.73 -31.63
C MET A 522 29.16 25.43 -32.32
N ALA A 523 29.69 24.49 -31.54
CA ALA A 523 30.02 23.17 -32.03
C ALA A 523 28.72 22.40 -32.37
N LEU A 524 28.78 21.59 -33.44
CA LEU A 524 27.63 20.77 -33.85
C LEU A 524 27.22 19.78 -32.76
N GLU A 525 28.20 19.24 -32.05
CA GLU A 525 27.99 18.30 -30.94
C GLU A 525 27.19 18.91 -29.78
N ASP A 526 27.40 20.21 -29.48
CA ASP A 526 26.65 20.93 -28.44
C ASP A 526 25.20 21.22 -28.89
N TRP A 527 25.02 21.53 -30.16
CA TRP A 527 23.69 21.66 -30.76
C TRP A 527 22.93 20.33 -30.69
N GLU A 528 23.53 19.24 -31.14
CA GLU A 528 22.91 17.92 -31.15
C GLU A 528 22.63 17.41 -29.74
N ARG A 529 23.53 17.62 -28.78
CA ARG A 529 23.32 17.26 -27.37
C ARG A 529 22.13 18.03 -26.80
N SER A 530 22.01 19.32 -27.09
CA SER A 530 20.86 20.12 -26.66
C SER A 530 19.55 19.56 -27.20
N PHE A 531 19.50 19.22 -28.50
CA PHE A 531 18.30 18.61 -29.10
C PHE A 531 18.03 17.19 -28.60
N ALA A 532 19.06 16.39 -28.36
CA ALA A 532 18.94 15.05 -27.83
C ALA A 532 18.22 15.04 -26.45
N VAL A 533 18.64 15.94 -25.55
CA VAL A 533 18.07 16.03 -24.19
C VAL A 533 16.79 16.85 -24.19
N ASN A 534 16.83 18.09 -24.71
CA ASN A 534 15.75 19.08 -24.51
C ASN A 534 14.60 18.98 -25.53
N ALA A 535 14.72 18.14 -26.58
CA ALA A 535 13.65 17.89 -27.57
C ALA A 535 13.33 16.40 -27.72
N ARG A 536 14.29 15.59 -28.24
CA ARG A 536 14.08 14.15 -28.46
C ARG A 536 13.78 13.41 -27.15
N GLY A 537 14.50 13.71 -26.05
CA GLY A 537 14.27 13.12 -24.75
C GLY A 537 12.85 13.34 -24.24
N HIS A 538 12.32 14.54 -24.36
CA HIS A 538 10.92 14.86 -24.00
C HIS A 538 9.91 14.12 -24.87
N PHE A 539 10.21 13.94 -26.15
CA PHE A 539 9.40 13.12 -27.05
C PHE A 539 9.36 11.66 -26.63
N LEU A 540 10.53 11.05 -26.38
CA LEU A 540 10.61 9.64 -25.98
C LEU A 540 9.83 9.36 -24.69
N VAL A 541 10.02 10.20 -23.67
CA VAL A 541 9.33 10.07 -22.39
C VAL A 541 7.83 10.30 -22.53
N ALA A 542 7.41 11.33 -23.28
CA ALA A 542 6.00 11.63 -23.52
C ALA A 542 5.29 10.52 -24.31
N ARG A 543 5.97 9.94 -25.30
CA ARG A 543 5.43 8.83 -26.10
C ARG A 543 5.09 7.62 -25.22
N GLU A 544 6.00 7.22 -24.34
CA GLU A 544 5.77 6.09 -23.41
C GLU A 544 4.65 6.44 -22.41
N ALA A 545 4.62 7.66 -21.89
CA ALA A 545 3.55 8.10 -21.00
C ALA A 545 2.16 8.06 -21.68
N VAL A 546 2.05 8.57 -22.90
CA VAL A 546 0.78 8.55 -23.65
C VAL A 546 0.32 7.12 -23.93
N ARG A 547 1.25 6.23 -24.35
CA ARG A 547 0.95 4.80 -24.55
C ARG A 547 0.37 4.16 -23.29
N LEU A 548 1.04 4.39 -22.16
CA LEU A 548 0.65 3.82 -20.88
C LEU A 548 -0.69 4.39 -20.38
N LEU A 549 -0.88 5.70 -20.40
CA LEU A 549 -2.11 6.38 -19.98
C LEU A 549 -3.30 5.97 -20.85
N THR A 550 -3.09 5.82 -22.16
CA THR A 550 -4.13 5.34 -23.09
C THR A 550 -4.51 3.90 -22.78
N ALA A 551 -3.53 3.02 -22.52
CA ALA A 551 -3.79 1.63 -22.15
C ALA A 551 -4.57 1.50 -20.83
N GLN A 552 -4.33 2.39 -19.88
CA GLN A 552 -5.08 2.45 -18.61
C GLN A 552 -6.52 2.96 -18.78
N GLY A 553 -6.75 3.94 -19.68
CA GLY A 553 -8.06 4.50 -19.94
C GLY A 553 -8.69 5.33 -18.81
N ILE A 554 -7.88 5.89 -17.92
CA ILE A 554 -8.33 6.71 -16.76
C ILE A 554 -7.80 8.15 -16.82
N GLY A 555 -7.31 8.59 -17.99
CA GLY A 555 -6.72 9.90 -18.19
C GLY A 555 -5.38 10.10 -17.50
N GLY A 556 -4.89 11.34 -17.49
CA GLY A 556 -3.62 11.68 -16.84
C GLY A 556 -3.19 13.13 -17.09
N ALA A 557 -2.03 13.50 -16.57
CA ALA A 557 -1.45 14.83 -16.72
C ALA A 557 0.02 14.75 -17.17
N LEU A 558 0.35 15.46 -18.24
CA LEU A 558 1.70 15.69 -18.72
C LEU A 558 2.09 17.13 -18.40
N VAL A 559 3.14 17.34 -17.63
CA VAL A 559 3.66 18.64 -17.25
C VAL A 559 5.08 18.77 -17.80
N PHE A 560 5.29 19.71 -18.71
CA PHE A 560 6.58 19.96 -19.33
C PHE A 560 7.23 21.16 -18.67
N ILE A 561 8.43 20.99 -18.14
CA ILE A 561 9.24 22.10 -17.62
C ILE A 561 10.08 22.64 -18.77
N ALA A 562 9.60 23.74 -19.35
CA ALA A 562 10.29 24.44 -20.42
C ALA A 562 11.11 25.62 -19.87
N THR A 563 10.98 26.81 -20.38
CA THR A 563 11.74 27.99 -19.98
C THR A 563 11.13 29.27 -20.56
N LYS A 564 11.35 30.41 -19.94
CA LYS A 564 11.01 31.71 -20.52
C LYS A 564 11.64 31.92 -21.91
N ASN A 565 12.75 31.22 -22.22
CA ASN A 565 13.42 31.35 -23.52
C ASN A 565 12.58 30.85 -24.70
N VAL A 566 11.48 30.13 -24.47
CA VAL A 566 10.49 29.79 -25.51
C VAL A 566 9.84 31.05 -26.05
N MET A 567 9.57 32.05 -25.20
CA MET A 567 8.91 33.31 -25.56
C MET A 567 9.93 34.44 -25.81
N ALA A 568 10.98 34.51 -24.99
CA ALA A 568 12.01 35.54 -25.03
C ALA A 568 13.40 34.90 -24.99
N PRO A 569 13.93 34.49 -26.17
CA PRO A 569 15.25 33.84 -26.26
C PRO A 569 16.38 34.72 -25.77
N GLY A 570 17.35 34.11 -25.10
CA GLY A 570 18.55 34.79 -24.67
C GLY A 570 19.64 34.79 -25.77
N LYS A 571 20.42 35.85 -25.86
CA LYS A 571 21.63 35.87 -26.68
C LYS A 571 22.57 34.72 -26.29
N ASP A 572 23.19 34.09 -27.29
CA ASP A 572 24.13 32.96 -27.17
C ASP A 572 23.49 31.65 -26.62
N PHE A 573 22.15 31.53 -26.67
CA PHE A 573 21.36 30.35 -26.25
C PHE A 573 20.60 29.71 -27.41
N ALA A 574 21.15 29.70 -28.61
CA ALA A 574 20.43 29.23 -29.80
C ALA A 574 19.97 27.78 -29.71
N ALA A 575 20.90 26.83 -29.43
CA ALA A 575 20.58 25.42 -29.35
C ALA A 575 19.53 25.13 -28.25
N TYR A 576 19.73 25.70 -27.06
CA TYR A 576 18.80 25.54 -25.93
C TYR A 576 17.41 26.12 -26.23
N SER A 577 17.35 27.36 -26.72
CA SER A 577 16.07 28.03 -27.00
C SER A 577 15.29 27.32 -28.12
N ALA A 578 15.98 26.88 -29.19
CA ALA A 578 15.36 26.15 -30.29
C ALA A 578 14.81 24.78 -29.83
N ALA A 579 15.61 24.02 -29.06
CA ALA A 579 15.18 22.71 -28.55
C ALA A 579 14.01 22.83 -27.56
N LYS A 580 14.02 23.85 -26.68
CA LYS A 580 12.91 24.11 -25.74
C LYS A 580 11.65 24.65 -26.43
N ALA A 581 11.78 25.37 -27.53
CA ALA A 581 10.64 25.73 -28.39
C ALA A 581 10.00 24.49 -29.05
N ALA A 582 10.83 23.54 -29.52
CA ALA A 582 10.36 22.26 -30.03
C ALA A 582 9.62 21.45 -28.94
N GLN A 583 10.14 21.41 -27.72
CA GLN A 583 9.47 20.80 -26.56
C GLN A 583 8.10 21.46 -26.28
N ALA A 584 8.03 22.78 -26.29
CA ALA A 584 6.78 23.51 -26.02
C ALA A 584 5.73 23.26 -27.12
N GLN A 585 6.16 23.18 -28.38
CA GLN A 585 5.26 22.85 -29.47
C GLN A 585 4.77 21.39 -29.40
N LEU A 586 5.65 20.44 -29.03
CA LEU A 586 5.27 19.05 -28.77
C LEU A 586 4.17 18.96 -27.69
N ALA A 587 4.31 19.69 -26.58
CA ALA A 587 3.31 19.69 -25.51
C ALA A 587 1.93 20.14 -25.99
N LYS A 588 1.86 21.12 -26.93
CA LYS A 588 0.58 21.57 -27.52
C LYS A 588 -0.04 20.49 -28.43
N VAL A 589 0.78 19.78 -29.21
CA VAL A 589 0.31 18.65 -30.03
C VAL A 589 -0.25 17.55 -29.13
N LEU A 590 0.47 17.22 -28.04
CA LEU A 590 0.02 16.22 -27.07
C LEU A 590 -1.26 16.62 -26.33
N ALA A 591 -1.54 17.91 -26.16
CA ALA A 591 -2.82 18.38 -25.64
C ALA A 591 -3.98 18.07 -26.60
N LEU A 592 -3.75 18.15 -27.90
CA LEU A 592 -4.76 17.80 -28.93
C LEU A 592 -4.97 16.28 -29.01
N GLU A 593 -3.87 15.52 -29.11
CA GLU A 593 -3.92 14.05 -29.26
C GLU A 593 -4.37 13.35 -27.99
N GLY A 594 -4.02 13.88 -26.81
CA GLY A 594 -4.36 13.32 -25.51
C GLY A 594 -5.80 13.56 -25.06
N ALA A 595 -6.43 14.62 -25.55
CA ALA A 595 -7.77 15.04 -25.10
C ALA A 595 -8.85 13.95 -25.23
N PRO A 596 -8.94 13.16 -26.32
CA PRO A 596 -9.92 12.06 -26.44
C PRO A 596 -9.73 10.97 -25.39
N HIS A 597 -8.53 10.87 -24.79
CA HIS A 597 -8.17 9.89 -23.76
C HIS A 597 -8.19 10.49 -22.35
N GLY A 598 -8.66 11.73 -22.18
CA GLY A 598 -8.65 12.42 -20.89
C GLY A 598 -7.24 12.81 -20.40
N ILE A 599 -6.27 12.86 -21.31
CA ILE A 599 -4.88 13.23 -21.00
C ILE A 599 -4.72 14.73 -21.24
N ARG A 600 -4.26 15.46 -20.22
CA ARG A 600 -3.95 16.89 -20.28
C ARG A 600 -2.44 17.07 -20.46
N ALA A 601 -2.02 18.02 -21.27
CA ALA A 601 -0.62 18.39 -21.44
C ALA A 601 -0.44 19.89 -21.30
N ASN A 602 0.40 20.33 -20.35
CA ASN A 602 0.63 21.73 -20.03
C ASN A 602 2.12 22.01 -19.82
N ILE A 603 2.47 23.27 -19.84
CA ILE A 603 3.85 23.77 -19.79
C ILE A 603 4.03 24.68 -18.58
N VAL A 604 5.14 24.54 -17.87
CA VAL A 604 5.64 25.52 -16.92
C VAL A 604 6.89 26.19 -17.51
N ASN A 605 6.90 27.52 -17.58
CA ASN A 605 8.04 28.31 -18.05
C ASN A 605 8.71 29.05 -16.89
N PRO A 606 9.70 28.46 -16.21
CA PRO A 606 10.48 29.17 -15.21
C PRO A 606 11.57 30.06 -15.84
N ASP A 607 12.05 31.03 -15.07
CA ASP A 607 13.27 31.78 -15.38
C ASP A 607 14.26 31.71 -14.24
N ALA A 608 15.53 31.47 -14.58
CA ALA A 608 16.71 31.65 -13.73
C ALA A 608 16.62 31.02 -12.31
N VAL A 609 16.25 29.76 -12.23
CA VAL A 609 16.28 28.99 -10.98
C VAL A 609 17.71 28.49 -10.73
N PHE A 610 18.42 29.12 -9.80
CA PHE A 610 19.83 28.83 -9.53
C PHE A 610 20.05 27.78 -8.44
N GLN A 611 19.18 27.74 -7.45
CA GLN A 611 19.33 26.90 -6.27
C GLN A 611 19.32 25.41 -6.64
N ASP A 612 20.31 24.65 -6.16
CA ASP A 612 20.47 23.20 -6.35
C ASP A 612 20.45 22.74 -7.83
N SER A 613 20.73 23.66 -8.77
CA SER A 613 20.57 23.42 -10.20
C SER A 613 21.89 23.02 -10.87
N LYS A 614 21.96 21.78 -11.38
CA LYS A 614 23.09 21.31 -12.22
C LYS A 614 23.15 22.01 -13.58
N LEU A 615 22.04 22.59 -14.04
CA LEU A 615 22.00 23.37 -15.28
C LEU A 615 22.85 24.65 -15.16
N TRP A 616 22.88 25.28 -13.98
CA TRP A 616 23.70 26.44 -13.66
C TRP A 616 25.09 26.02 -13.14
N SER A 617 25.79 25.16 -13.91
CA SER A 617 27.21 24.83 -13.62
C SER A 617 28.10 26.08 -13.58
N GLU A 618 29.31 25.98 -13.00
CA GLU A 618 30.26 27.09 -12.97
C GLU A 618 30.57 27.62 -14.36
N ASP A 619 30.68 26.74 -15.37
CA ASP A 619 30.92 27.12 -16.75
C ASP A 619 29.77 27.90 -17.35
N VAL A 620 28.54 27.44 -17.16
CA VAL A 620 27.33 28.18 -17.62
C VAL A 620 27.23 29.52 -16.91
N ARG A 621 27.50 29.59 -15.61
CA ARG A 621 27.51 30.85 -14.84
C ARG A 621 28.55 31.82 -15.38
N ARG A 622 29.79 31.37 -15.65
CA ARG A 622 30.85 32.18 -16.24
C ARG A 622 30.48 32.69 -17.63
N GLN A 623 30.01 31.83 -18.51
CA GLN A 623 29.58 32.18 -19.86
C GLN A 623 28.45 33.22 -19.84
N ARG A 624 27.47 33.04 -18.97
CA ARG A 624 26.34 33.96 -18.86
C ARG A 624 26.74 35.32 -18.26
N ALA A 625 27.57 35.35 -17.26
CA ALA A 625 28.09 36.60 -16.68
C ALA A 625 28.90 37.39 -17.73
N ALA A 626 29.77 36.70 -18.48
CA ALA A 626 30.54 37.32 -19.57
C ALA A 626 29.63 37.88 -20.68
N ALA A 627 28.59 37.15 -21.10
CA ALA A 627 27.62 37.60 -22.09
C ALA A 627 26.83 38.85 -21.65
N GLN A 628 26.74 39.11 -20.34
CA GLN A 628 26.07 40.29 -19.78
C GLN A 628 27.09 41.40 -19.36
N GLY A 629 28.38 41.12 -19.44
CA GLY A 629 29.44 42.08 -19.03
C GLY A 629 29.49 42.33 -17.52
N ILE A 630 29.13 41.34 -16.70
CA ILE A 630 29.09 41.43 -15.23
C ILE A 630 29.96 40.37 -14.58
N ALA A 631 30.26 40.53 -13.28
CA ALA A 631 30.94 39.51 -12.51
C ALA A 631 30.01 38.30 -12.22
N VAL A 632 30.55 37.07 -12.08
CA VAL A 632 29.78 35.86 -11.78
C VAL A 632 28.97 36.03 -10.48
N ALA A 633 29.52 36.68 -9.47
CA ALA A 633 28.85 36.95 -8.21
C ALA A 633 27.60 37.85 -8.34
N GLU A 634 27.53 38.66 -9.38
CA GLU A 634 26.40 39.57 -9.64
C GLU A 634 25.27 38.91 -10.47
N LEU A 635 25.54 37.74 -11.02
CA LEU A 635 24.64 37.07 -11.98
C LEU A 635 23.23 36.82 -11.41
N GLU A 636 23.13 36.27 -10.20
CA GLU A 636 21.84 36.00 -9.56
C GLU A 636 21.07 37.29 -9.27
N ASP A 637 21.76 38.34 -8.82
CA ASP A 637 21.14 39.64 -8.55
C ASP A 637 20.70 40.35 -9.83
N PHE A 638 21.45 40.17 -10.92
CA PHE A 638 21.07 40.65 -12.27
C PHE A 638 19.76 40.01 -12.71
N TYR A 639 19.62 38.68 -12.62
CA TYR A 639 18.38 37.97 -12.99
C TYR A 639 17.23 38.34 -12.07
N ARG A 640 17.46 38.51 -10.77
CA ARG A 640 16.48 38.99 -9.81
C ARG A 640 15.91 40.36 -10.17
N LYS A 641 16.78 41.30 -10.50
CA LYS A 641 16.40 42.69 -10.86
C LYS A 641 15.69 42.80 -12.21
N ARG A 642 15.83 41.80 -13.09
CA ARG A 642 15.21 41.78 -14.40
C ARG A 642 13.71 41.55 -14.36
N ASN A 643 13.19 40.79 -13.40
CA ASN A 643 11.78 40.55 -13.27
C ASN A 643 11.06 41.66 -12.48
N LEU A 644 9.74 41.83 -12.77
CA LEU A 644 8.96 42.94 -12.20
C LEU A 644 8.82 42.91 -10.69
N LEU A 645 8.71 41.69 -10.11
CA LEU A 645 8.59 41.50 -8.67
C LEU A 645 9.91 41.64 -7.95
N ALA A 646 11.02 41.69 -8.68
CA ALA A 646 12.39 41.74 -8.15
C ALA A 646 12.71 40.62 -7.14
N VAL A 647 12.20 39.40 -7.40
CA VAL A 647 12.35 38.23 -6.56
C VAL A 647 13.27 37.18 -7.17
N ARG A 648 13.84 36.31 -6.36
CA ARG A 648 14.48 35.06 -6.81
C ARG A 648 13.40 34.03 -7.05
N ILE A 649 13.52 33.27 -8.13
CA ILE A 649 12.66 32.12 -8.39
C ILE A 649 13.35 30.87 -7.84
N LEU A 650 12.65 30.14 -6.98
CA LEU A 650 13.14 28.96 -6.31
C LEU A 650 12.57 27.68 -6.96
N PRO A 651 13.22 26.53 -6.80
CA PRO A 651 12.68 25.24 -7.25
C PRO A 651 11.26 24.96 -6.72
N GLU A 652 10.98 25.40 -5.49
CA GLU A 652 9.70 25.25 -4.80
C GLU A 652 8.57 26.03 -5.51
N ASP A 653 8.86 27.23 -6.05
CA ASP A 653 7.88 28.03 -6.80
C ASP A 653 7.44 27.28 -8.07
N VAL A 654 8.40 26.65 -8.75
CA VAL A 654 8.12 25.81 -9.93
C VAL A 654 7.37 24.54 -9.55
N ALA A 655 7.68 23.96 -8.39
CA ALA A 655 7.01 22.77 -7.89
C ALA A 655 5.52 23.02 -7.57
N GLU A 656 5.16 24.19 -7.04
CA GLU A 656 3.75 24.57 -6.83
C GLU A 656 2.98 24.69 -8.16
N ALA A 657 3.59 25.30 -9.17
CA ALA A 657 2.99 25.40 -10.50
C ALA A 657 2.80 24.00 -11.15
N ALA A 658 3.81 23.12 -11.01
CA ALA A 658 3.74 21.75 -11.48
C ALA A 658 2.65 20.95 -10.74
N LEU A 659 2.54 21.10 -9.43
CA LEU A 659 1.47 20.49 -8.63
C LEU A 659 0.09 20.93 -9.10
N PHE A 660 -0.14 22.23 -9.31
CA PHE A 660 -1.40 22.74 -9.83
C PHE A 660 -1.76 22.09 -11.17
N LEU A 661 -0.83 22.04 -12.12
CA LEU A 661 -1.07 21.46 -13.45
C LEU A 661 -1.20 19.92 -13.43
N ALA A 662 -0.58 19.26 -12.47
CA ALA A 662 -0.68 17.81 -12.27
C ALA A 662 -1.99 17.37 -11.60
N SER A 663 -2.60 18.25 -10.81
CA SER A 663 -3.76 17.95 -9.97
C SER A 663 -5.11 18.20 -10.66
N ASP A 664 -6.20 17.79 -9.97
CA ASP A 664 -7.57 18.02 -10.43
C ASP A 664 -8.00 19.50 -10.33
N ARG A 665 -7.24 20.35 -9.63
CA ARG A 665 -7.46 21.80 -9.64
C ARG A 665 -7.41 22.38 -11.06
N SER A 666 -6.58 21.79 -11.92
CA SER A 666 -6.45 22.14 -13.33
C SER A 666 -7.18 21.19 -14.28
N ALA A 667 -8.22 20.49 -13.81
CA ALA A 667 -8.95 19.46 -14.59
C ALA A 667 -9.53 19.97 -15.93
N LYS A 668 -9.73 21.28 -16.06
CA LYS A 668 -10.25 21.92 -17.29
C LYS A 668 -9.16 22.68 -18.05
N THR A 669 -7.88 22.44 -17.76
CA THR A 669 -6.74 23.14 -18.34
C THR A 669 -5.86 22.17 -19.12
N THR A 670 -5.72 22.37 -20.43
CA THR A 670 -4.79 21.66 -21.31
C THR A 670 -4.27 22.62 -22.38
N GLY A 671 -3.04 22.40 -22.86
CA GLY A 671 -2.38 23.25 -23.86
C GLY A 671 -1.92 24.62 -23.32
N CYS A 672 -2.01 24.85 -21.99
CA CYS A 672 -1.63 26.14 -21.41
C CYS A 672 -0.13 26.22 -21.12
N THR A 673 0.35 27.45 -21.03
CA THR A 673 1.69 27.80 -20.53
C THR A 673 1.55 28.67 -19.29
N LEU A 674 2.08 28.16 -18.15
CA LEU A 674 2.12 28.88 -16.89
C LEU A 674 3.54 29.39 -16.65
N THR A 675 3.72 30.71 -16.58
CA THR A 675 5.05 31.31 -16.30
C THR A 675 5.31 31.41 -14.81
N VAL A 676 6.54 31.07 -14.41
CA VAL A 676 7.07 31.20 -13.04
C VAL A 676 8.39 31.96 -13.15
N ASP A 677 8.32 33.27 -13.42
CA ASP A 677 9.46 34.10 -13.78
C ASP A 677 9.52 35.46 -13.06
N GLY A 678 8.59 35.72 -12.13
CA GLY A 678 8.48 37.00 -11.41
C GLY A 678 8.04 38.17 -12.32
N GLY A 679 7.59 37.89 -13.55
CA GLY A 679 7.16 38.89 -14.53
C GLY A 679 8.33 39.40 -15.39
N VAL A 680 8.90 38.57 -16.25
CA VAL A 680 9.85 39.00 -17.30
C VAL A 680 9.06 39.58 -18.46
N ARG A 681 9.13 40.91 -18.67
CA ARG A 681 8.31 41.67 -19.64
C ARG A 681 8.41 41.12 -21.07
N GLU A 682 9.62 40.74 -21.47
CA GLU A 682 9.91 40.23 -22.82
C GLU A 682 9.28 38.87 -23.08
N ALA A 683 8.90 38.15 -22.00
CA ALA A 683 8.27 36.83 -22.06
C ALA A 683 6.74 36.87 -21.95
N PHE A 684 6.12 38.03 -21.89
CA PHE A 684 4.67 38.15 -21.88
C PHE A 684 4.06 37.57 -23.16
N PRO A 685 3.01 36.75 -23.07
CA PRO A 685 2.29 36.27 -24.27
C PRO A 685 1.79 37.47 -25.08
N ARG A 686 2.03 37.42 -26.39
CA ARG A 686 1.52 38.42 -27.35
C ARG A 686 0.50 37.82 -28.26
#